data_6bfc85eb68f13685cb80c9275d3eb483
#
_entry.id   6bfc85eb68f13685cb80c9275d3eb483
#
_cell.length_a   1.000
_cell.length_b   1.000
_cell.length_c   1.000
_cell.angle_alpha   90.00
_cell.angle_beta   90.00
_cell.angle_gamma   90.00
#
_symmetry.space_group_name_H-M   'P 1'
#
loop_
_entity.id
_entity.type
_entity.pdbx_description
1 polymer ?
#
loop_
_entity_poly.entity_id
_entity_poly.type
_entity_poly.pdbx_seq_one_letter_code
_entity_poly.pdbx_strand_id
1 'polypeptide(L)'
;MSPQDTQNQDYLKVAEQSIPSFHFRTGKTPYLSPEIAPRTPANQFGYPQPGIQSPTPAFATAKHYFVDGTTWDNILDHGDFDDIVIGSGFCALAYVDAALKKNPRRKILILERGGFWLPEHFQNMPLPFKLVLGGPSETFPWELSSQTVASPAKFMHGSCPFFGGRSTFWSAWCPRPLRGEIDLMRDFPKSMKETASHERFWQRCEDLLHVTPANEIADPCFGQGLQHVIQKRLNDSVEQHKIPTAYLTNDAPLAVGRKTSVPNRIAFDKFSTPGPLLKIYERQRRLAKNGEGSPLMIAVDTVAERFSIDPQDRFNRPNVLHTSRGALCFPDFRTNIILAAGAFPAATLLLNSIGDRLNGRVGTRVAGHYISHITARFPKSFLGASVDLADHLEIAASYLAGKDPNTGLQYHVQITAIHSPNPEEDAEDAARLCPDYAAAATADQLANSQDYVVLVCATLGELDEKNPDSWVKHNPENPDVTTNIRLQVLPNANTDSCTQVMEEATYEAIQVMAGGDASKIEYWHDAVPGEADAAQFVSAGWKSARPLPSMIRVPGLVHETSMLYMSDSLDEDPHAAVDSLYRPHGCNNVFVTGGAIFPTSGSWNPTLTMCGFAQDLADKLYKKTQLERGLPVLIPPLPHTS
;
A
#
# COMPACT_ATOMS: atom_id res chain seq x y z
N MET A 1 6.74 -7.73 -29.93
CA MET A 1 6.09 -6.42 -29.70
C MET A 1 4.59 -6.64 -29.66
N SER A 2 3.95 -6.27 -28.58
CA SER A 2 2.49 -6.38 -28.47
C SER A 2 1.80 -5.28 -29.31
N PRO A 3 0.54 -5.45 -29.69
CA PRO A 3 -0.21 -4.38 -30.39
C PRO A 3 -0.27 -3.06 -29.62
N GLN A 4 -0.12 -3.10 -28.28
CA GLN A 4 -0.03 -1.91 -27.44
C GLN A 4 1.30 -1.18 -27.57
N ASP A 5 2.43 -1.92 -27.79
CA ASP A 5 3.74 -1.30 -27.96
C ASP A 5 3.81 -0.52 -29.28
N THR A 6 3.14 -1.03 -30.32
CA THR A 6 3.06 -0.34 -31.62
C THR A 6 2.19 0.92 -31.53
N GLN A 7 1.07 0.87 -30.79
CA GLN A 7 0.22 2.05 -30.59
C GLN A 7 0.92 3.15 -29.78
N ASN A 8 1.68 2.79 -28.73
CA ASN A 8 2.44 3.76 -27.96
C ASN A 8 3.57 4.38 -28.77
N GLN A 9 4.28 3.59 -29.59
CA GLN A 9 5.32 4.13 -30.47
C GLN A 9 4.76 5.05 -31.55
N ASP A 10 3.61 4.70 -32.13
CA ASP A 10 2.96 5.54 -33.13
C ASP A 10 2.37 6.82 -32.50
N TYR A 11 1.84 6.75 -31.28
CA TYR A 11 1.39 7.90 -30.52
C TYR A 11 2.57 8.86 -30.20
N LEU A 12 3.69 8.34 -29.75
CA LEU A 12 4.89 9.13 -29.49
C LEU A 12 5.44 9.79 -30.77
N LYS A 13 5.46 9.07 -31.90
CA LYS A 13 5.85 9.61 -33.21
C LYS A 13 4.89 10.69 -33.69
N VAL A 14 3.60 10.48 -33.56
CA VAL A 14 2.59 11.49 -33.91
C VAL A 14 2.72 12.71 -33.01
N ALA A 15 2.95 12.52 -31.72
CA ALA A 15 3.17 13.61 -30.79
C ALA A 15 4.46 14.41 -31.10
N GLU A 16 5.54 13.74 -31.51
CA GLU A 16 6.78 14.39 -31.92
C GLU A 16 6.62 15.16 -33.24
N GLN A 17 5.84 14.63 -34.17
CA GLN A 17 5.58 15.29 -35.46
C GLN A 17 4.61 16.48 -35.37
N SER A 18 3.75 16.48 -34.36
CA SER A 18 2.76 17.52 -34.16
C SER A 18 3.19 18.59 -33.16
N ILE A 19 4.46 18.71 -32.86
CA ILE A 19 4.96 19.78 -32.02
C ILE A 19 4.62 21.13 -32.64
N PRO A 20 4.07 21.91 -32.09
CA PRO A 20 3.85 22.68 -31.16
C PRO A 20 3.75 23.98 -30.99
N SER A 21 2.82 24.31 -30.93
CA SER A 21 2.42 25.65 -30.58
C SER A 21 2.05 25.82 -29.10
N PHE A 22 2.27 24.83 -28.27
CA PHE A 22 2.00 24.94 -26.85
C PHE A 22 3.24 25.43 -26.06
N HIS A 23 3.14 26.59 -25.46
CA HIS A 23 4.19 27.19 -24.64
C HIS A 23 3.69 27.51 -23.25
N PHE A 24 4.49 27.17 -22.24
CA PHE A 24 4.19 27.55 -20.87
C PHE A 24 4.67 28.98 -20.60
N ARG A 25 3.95 29.68 -19.75
CA ARG A 25 4.21 31.05 -19.38
C ARG A 25 5.64 31.32 -18.93
N THR A 26 6.26 30.39 -18.22
CA THR A 26 7.60 30.55 -17.66
C THR A 26 8.73 30.46 -18.66
N GLY A 27 8.47 29.98 -19.85
CA GLY A 27 9.46 29.86 -20.90
C GLY A 27 10.55 28.82 -20.74
N LYS A 28 10.62 28.19 -19.58
CA LYS A 28 11.64 27.19 -19.27
C LYS A 28 10.95 25.89 -18.86
N THR A 29 10.26 25.30 -19.81
CA THR A 29 9.70 23.99 -19.60
C THR A 29 10.71 22.95 -20.08
N PRO A 30 11.10 22.03 -19.23
CA PRO A 30 12.14 21.04 -19.55
C PRO A 30 11.70 20.01 -20.61
N TYR A 31 10.43 19.98 -20.93
CA TYR A 31 9.83 19.07 -21.90
C TYR A 31 9.45 19.75 -23.22
N LEU A 32 9.77 21.00 -23.41
CA LEU A 32 9.63 21.67 -24.68
C LEU A 32 11.02 22.05 -25.19
N SER A 33 11.32 21.71 -26.44
CA SER A 33 12.58 22.11 -27.06
C SER A 33 12.66 23.64 -27.11
N PRO A 34 13.81 24.23 -26.80
CA PRO A 34 14.03 25.68 -26.96
C PRO A 34 13.95 26.12 -28.43
N GLU A 35 14.02 25.17 -29.37
CA GLU A 35 13.93 25.43 -30.82
C GLU A 35 12.48 25.53 -31.32
N ILE A 36 11.51 25.19 -30.46
CA ILE A 36 10.10 25.44 -30.78
C ILE A 36 9.89 26.93 -30.83
N ALA A 37 9.22 27.40 -31.85
CA ALA A 37 9.00 28.77 -32.27
C ALA A 37 8.98 29.83 -31.14
N PRO A 38 9.54 31.01 -31.37
CA PRO A 38 9.64 32.02 -30.33
C PRO A 38 8.27 32.36 -29.75
N ARG A 39 8.26 32.63 -28.45
CA ARG A 39 7.03 32.90 -27.74
C ARG A 39 6.41 34.21 -28.18
N THR A 40 5.15 34.10 -28.53
CA THR A 40 4.29 35.29 -28.68
C THR A 40 3.64 35.65 -27.34
N PRO A 41 3.13 36.87 -27.17
CA PRO A 41 2.42 37.25 -25.94
C PRO A 41 1.28 36.30 -25.57
N ALA A 42 0.56 35.76 -26.54
CA ALA A 42 -0.51 34.80 -26.31
C ALA A 42 0.02 33.49 -25.67
N ASN A 43 1.21 33.05 -26.05
CA ASN A 43 1.82 31.82 -25.54
C ASN A 43 2.42 31.96 -24.13
N GLN A 44 2.66 33.20 -23.67
CA GLN A 44 3.20 33.47 -22.33
C GLN A 44 2.28 32.99 -21.22
N PHE A 45 1.02 32.80 -21.50
CA PHE A 45 0.03 32.28 -20.55
C PHE A 45 -0.14 30.78 -20.58
N GLY A 46 0.67 30.06 -21.36
CA GLY A 46 0.61 28.61 -21.45
C GLY A 46 -0.51 28.07 -22.33
N TYR A 47 -1.15 28.91 -23.12
CA TYR A 47 -2.20 28.45 -24.05
C TYR A 47 -1.60 27.93 -25.36
N PRO A 48 -2.20 26.89 -25.97
CA PRO A 48 -1.79 26.42 -27.29
C PRO A 48 -2.12 27.45 -28.36
N GLN A 49 -1.37 27.41 -29.46
CA GLN A 49 -1.74 28.14 -30.68
C GLN A 49 -3.02 27.57 -31.28
N PRO A 50 -3.82 28.37 -32.00
CA PRO A 50 -4.97 27.82 -32.73
C PRO A 50 -4.55 26.72 -33.68
N GLY A 51 -5.24 25.59 -33.61
CA GLY A 51 -5.06 24.43 -34.49
C GLY A 51 -4.57 23.17 -33.77
N ILE A 52 -3.31 23.06 -33.46
CA ILE A 52 -2.73 21.81 -32.95
C ILE A 52 -2.35 21.94 -31.47
N GLN A 53 -2.91 21.07 -30.63
CA GLN A 53 -2.53 20.94 -29.22
C GLN A 53 -1.52 19.81 -29.03
N SER A 54 -0.27 20.12 -29.18
CA SER A 54 0.81 19.17 -28.95
C SER A 54 2.00 19.91 -28.33
N PRO A 55 2.70 19.26 -27.38
CA PRO A 55 2.40 17.96 -26.82
C PRO A 55 1.16 17.96 -25.91
N THR A 56 0.51 16.81 -25.78
CA THR A 56 -0.55 16.64 -24.78
C THR A 56 0.03 16.74 -23.36
N PRO A 57 -0.77 17.10 -22.34
CA PRO A 57 -0.30 17.11 -20.96
C PRO A 57 0.31 15.76 -20.53
N ALA A 58 -0.29 14.65 -20.91
CA ALA A 58 0.23 13.32 -20.63
C ALA A 58 1.63 13.10 -21.25
N PHE A 59 1.82 13.45 -22.50
CA PHE A 59 3.11 13.36 -23.18
C PHE A 59 4.16 14.27 -22.54
N ALA A 60 3.81 15.51 -22.24
CA ALA A 60 4.72 16.47 -21.60
C ALA A 60 5.17 15.96 -20.22
N THR A 61 4.26 15.39 -19.43
CA THR A 61 4.56 14.77 -18.14
C THR A 61 5.48 13.56 -18.31
N ALA A 62 5.15 12.66 -19.22
CA ALA A 62 5.96 11.48 -19.49
C ALA A 62 7.40 11.85 -19.91
N LYS A 63 7.54 12.79 -20.88
CA LYS A 63 8.85 13.24 -21.36
C LYS A 63 9.68 13.97 -20.29
N HIS A 64 9.03 14.57 -19.27
CA HIS A 64 9.73 15.26 -18.20
C HIS A 64 10.28 14.33 -17.14
N TYR A 65 9.50 13.34 -16.73
CA TYR A 65 9.79 12.52 -15.56
C TYR A 65 10.30 11.11 -15.89
N PHE A 66 9.91 10.55 -17.01
CA PHE A 66 10.17 9.15 -17.33
C PHE A 66 11.19 8.98 -18.45
N VAL A 67 11.87 7.86 -18.42
CA VAL A 67 12.87 7.47 -19.38
C VAL A 67 12.23 7.27 -20.75
N ASP A 68 12.61 8.08 -21.73
CA ASP A 68 12.19 7.93 -23.14
C ASP A 68 12.96 6.81 -23.88
N GLY A 69 12.61 6.56 -25.13
CA GLY A 69 13.23 5.51 -25.93
C GLY A 69 14.74 5.70 -26.10
N THR A 70 15.18 6.90 -26.45
CA THR A 70 16.60 7.21 -26.65
C THR A 70 17.41 7.06 -25.36
N THR A 71 16.88 7.54 -24.24
CA THR A 71 17.50 7.36 -22.93
C THR A 71 17.54 5.88 -22.55
N TRP A 72 16.49 5.12 -22.88
CA TRP A 72 16.47 3.69 -22.62
C TRP A 72 17.51 2.92 -23.44
N ASP A 73 17.69 3.25 -24.72
CA ASP A 73 18.72 2.64 -25.56
C ASP A 73 20.11 2.92 -24.97
N ASN A 74 20.38 4.15 -24.52
CA ASN A 74 21.62 4.48 -23.81
C ASN A 74 21.78 3.71 -22.49
N ILE A 75 20.71 3.44 -21.78
CA ILE A 75 20.73 2.62 -20.56
C ILE A 75 21.10 1.17 -20.90
N LEU A 76 20.57 0.60 -21.97
CA LEU A 76 20.91 -0.76 -22.41
C LEU A 76 22.39 -0.88 -22.79
N ASP A 77 22.94 0.13 -23.45
CA ASP A 77 24.32 0.11 -23.96
C ASP A 77 25.36 0.45 -22.89
N HIS A 78 25.04 1.37 -21.98
CA HIS A 78 26.01 2.00 -21.10
C HIS A 78 25.52 2.14 -19.65
N GLY A 79 24.36 1.56 -19.29
CA GLY A 79 23.76 1.73 -17.97
C GLY A 79 24.65 1.17 -16.86
N ASP A 80 25.09 2.06 -15.98
CA ASP A 80 25.86 1.76 -14.78
C ASP A 80 25.05 2.24 -13.57
N PHE A 81 24.37 1.31 -12.90
CA PHE A 81 23.53 1.58 -11.74
C PHE A 81 24.04 0.85 -10.50
N ASP A 82 24.00 1.55 -9.36
CA ASP A 82 24.22 0.92 -8.07
C ASP A 82 23.02 0.03 -7.70
N ASP A 83 21.78 0.52 -7.99
CA ASP A 83 20.56 -0.23 -7.70
C ASP A 83 19.55 -0.14 -8.85
N ILE A 84 18.90 -1.27 -9.13
CA ILE A 84 17.67 -1.33 -9.92
C ILE A 84 16.53 -1.72 -8.99
N VAL A 85 15.55 -0.84 -8.84
CA VAL A 85 14.38 -1.02 -7.99
C VAL A 85 13.20 -1.43 -8.86
N ILE A 86 12.65 -2.61 -8.63
CA ILE A 86 11.52 -3.15 -9.39
C ILE A 86 10.23 -2.84 -8.65
N GLY A 87 9.39 -1.99 -9.23
CA GLY A 87 8.17 -1.42 -8.68
C GLY A 87 8.35 0.02 -8.20
N SER A 88 7.24 0.76 -8.07
CA SER A 88 7.19 2.18 -7.70
C SER A 88 6.27 2.48 -6.51
N GLY A 89 5.84 1.44 -5.77
CA GLY A 89 4.99 1.54 -4.59
C GLY A 89 5.73 1.97 -3.32
N PHE A 90 5.12 1.71 -2.17
CA PHE A 90 5.60 2.11 -0.84
C PHE A 90 7.04 1.71 -0.54
N CYS A 91 7.39 0.44 -0.76
CA CYS A 91 8.73 -0.07 -0.46
C CYS A 91 9.79 0.55 -1.38
N ALA A 92 9.45 0.82 -2.64
CA ALA A 92 10.33 1.52 -3.55
C ALA A 92 10.60 2.95 -3.07
N LEU A 93 9.54 3.70 -2.70
CA LEU A 93 9.69 5.04 -2.14
C LEU A 93 10.55 5.02 -0.87
N ALA A 94 10.25 4.13 0.08
CA ALA A 94 10.95 4.04 1.36
C ALA A 94 12.44 3.71 1.18
N TYR A 95 12.76 2.77 0.29
CA TYR A 95 14.12 2.43 -0.06
C TYR A 95 14.88 3.58 -0.74
N VAL A 96 14.29 4.14 -1.81
CA VAL A 96 14.92 5.20 -2.62
C VAL A 96 15.15 6.47 -1.81
N ASP A 97 14.17 6.90 -1.01
CA ASP A 97 14.30 8.06 -0.12
C ASP A 97 15.43 7.86 0.89
N ALA A 98 15.48 6.70 1.57
CA ALA A 98 16.51 6.38 2.55
C ALA A 98 17.91 6.29 1.90
N ALA A 99 18.03 5.62 0.75
CA ALA A 99 19.29 5.45 0.05
C ALA A 99 19.86 6.78 -0.45
N LEU A 100 19.04 7.63 -1.07
CA LEU A 100 19.46 8.93 -1.63
C LEU A 100 19.65 10.02 -0.56
N LYS A 101 19.00 9.95 0.58
CA LYS A 101 19.32 10.80 1.74
C LYS A 101 20.72 10.51 2.29
N LYS A 102 21.18 9.27 2.25
CA LYS A 102 22.50 8.87 2.71
C LYS A 102 23.60 9.09 1.68
N ASN A 103 23.31 8.81 0.42
CA ASN A 103 24.24 8.99 -0.67
C ASN A 103 23.52 9.57 -1.91
N PRO A 104 23.48 10.90 -2.07
CA PRO A 104 22.87 11.53 -3.24
C PRO A 104 23.52 11.16 -4.58
N ARG A 105 24.75 10.61 -4.55
CA ARG A 105 25.49 10.16 -5.75
C ARG A 105 25.15 8.73 -6.15
N ARG A 106 24.28 8.03 -5.39
CA ARG A 106 23.87 6.67 -5.71
C ARG A 106 23.05 6.68 -7.00
N LYS A 107 23.41 5.84 -7.95
CA LYS A 107 22.75 5.73 -9.25
C LYS A 107 21.61 4.72 -9.14
N ILE A 108 20.38 5.19 -9.24
CA ILE A 108 19.19 4.36 -9.07
C ILE A 108 18.30 4.44 -10.31
N LEU A 109 17.89 3.27 -10.80
CA LEU A 109 16.86 3.09 -11.83
C LEU A 109 15.63 2.42 -11.20
N ILE A 110 14.46 3.04 -11.32
CA ILE A 110 13.18 2.42 -10.97
C ILE A 110 12.57 1.85 -12.25
N LEU A 111 12.17 0.57 -12.21
CA LEU A 111 11.39 -0.07 -13.25
C LEU A 111 9.96 -0.26 -12.79
N GLU A 112 9.00 0.32 -13.51
CA GLU A 112 7.58 0.17 -13.23
C GLU A 112 6.89 -0.51 -14.42
N ARG A 113 6.12 -1.56 -14.13
CA ARG A 113 5.43 -2.37 -15.14
C ARG A 113 4.44 -1.56 -15.97
N GLY A 114 3.68 -0.69 -15.32
CA GLY A 114 2.67 0.11 -16.00
C GLY A 114 3.04 1.57 -16.15
N GLY A 115 2.13 2.29 -16.80
CA GLY A 115 2.28 3.72 -17.07
C GLY A 115 1.90 4.62 -15.90
N PHE A 116 1.96 5.92 -16.15
CA PHE A 116 1.46 6.93 -15.23
C PHE A 116 -0.06 7.04 -15.40
N TRP A 117 -0.79 6.82 -14.30
CA TRP A 117 -2.25 6.84 -14.32
C TRP A 117 -2.85 7.85 -13.34
N LEU A 118 -2.54 7.73 -12.03
CA LEU A 118 -3.03 8.64 -11.02
C LEU A 118 -1.87 9.47 -10.44
N PRO A 119 -2.00 10.80 -10.34
CA PRO A 119 -0.97 11.66 -9.78
C PRO A 119 -0.87 11.55 -8.26
N GLU A 120 -1.97 11.15 -7.62
CA GLU A 120 -2.11 11.09 -6.16
C GLU A 120 -3.17 10.05 -5.75
N HIS A 121 -3.53 10.02 -4.46
CA HIS A 121 -4.57 9.14 -3.96
C HIS A 121 -5.94 9.48 -4.54
N PHE A 122 -6.71 8.46 -4.95
CA PHE A 122 -8.00 8.68 -5.63
C PHE A 122 -9.03 9.42 -4.76
N GLN A 123 -9.00 9.25 -3.42
CA GLN A 123 -9.92 9.92 -2.52
C GLN A 123 -9.62 11.43 -2.34
N ASN A 124 -8.45 11.92 -2.75
CA ASN A 124 -8.15 13.35 -2.83
C ASN A 124 -8.81 14.01 -4.06
N MET A 125 -9.37 13.20 -4.96
CA MET A 125 -10.06 13.60 -6.19
C MET A 125 -11.57 13.48 -6.04
N PRO A 126 -12.39 14.03 -6.96
CA PRO A 126 -13.84 13.84 -6.95
C PRO A 126 -14.24 12.37 -6.96
N LEU A 127 -15.32 12.01 -6.25
CA LEU A 127 -15.75 10.62 -6.04
C LEU A 127 -16.04 9.78 -7.30
N PRO A 128 -16.36 10.30 -8.50
CA PRO A 128 -16.41 9.47 -9.70
C PRO A 128 -15.16 8.61 -9.91
N PHE A 129 -14.00 9.05 -9.39
CA PHE A 129 -12.76 8.26 -9.38
C PHE A 129 -12.80 7.03 -8.44
N LYS A 130 -13.83 6.87 -7.63
CA LYS A 130 -14.04 5.63 -6.84
C LYS A 130 -14.06 4.36 -7.68
N LEU A 131 -14.39 4.46 -8.96
CA LEU A 131 -14.35 3.34 -9.91
C LEU A 131 -12.93 2.78 -10.13
N VAL A 132 -11.89 3.50 -9.69
CA VAL A 132 -10.53 2.96 -9.70
C VAL A 132 -10.33 1.86 -8.66
N LEU A 133 -11.15 1.86 -7.62
CA LEU A 133 -11.08 0.82 -6.59
C LEU A 133 -11.70 -0.48 -7.10
N GLY A 134 -10.88 -1.52 -7.22
CA GLY A 134 -11.24 -2.77 -7.89
C GLY A 134 -11.33 -2.63 -9.42
N GLY A 135 -11.60 -3.70 -10.13
CA GLY A 135 -11.79 -3.67 -11.58
C GLY A 135 -10.60 -3.09 -12.35
N PRO A 136 -10.75 -1.91 -12.98
CA PRO A 136 -9.70 -1.39 -13.87
C PRO A 136 -8.34 -1.12 -13.21
N SER A 137 -8.31 -0.82 -11.92
CA SER A 137 -7.10 -0.49 -11.20
C SER A 137 -6.38 -1.69 -10.62
N GLU A 138 -7.12 -2.75 -10.32
CA GLU A 138 -6.58 -4.00 -9.80
C GLU A 138 -6.76 -5.11 -10.82
N THR A 139 -5.67 -5.78 -11.15
CA THR A 139 -5.70 -6.97 -11.99
C THR A 139 -5.31 -8.18 -11.16
N PHE A 140 -6.06 -9.25 -11.28
CA PHE A 140 -5.71 -10.54 -10.69
C PHE A 140 -5.37 -11.53 -11.80
N PRO A 141 -4.13 -11.50 -12.33
CA PRO A 141 -3.76 -12.26 -13.52
C PRO A 141 -3.30 -13.69 -13.19
N TRP A 142 -3.27 -14.06 -11.92
CA TRP A 142 -2.79 -15.35 -11.49
C TRP A 142 -3.90 -16.39 -11.45
N GLU A 143 -3.54 -17.65 -11.63
CA GLU A 143 -4.47 -18.77 -11.58
C GLU A 143 -4.76 -19.17 -10.13
N LEU A 144 -6.04 -19.29 -9.79
CA LEU A 144 -6.50 -19.86 -8.52
C LEU A 144 -6.76 -21.36 -8.69
N SER A 145 -6.40 -22.15 -7.68
CA SER A 145 -6.82 -23.56 -7.65
C SER A 145 -8.34 -23.71 -7.60
N SER A 146 -8.86 -24.80 -8.10
CA SER A 146 -10.30 -25.10 -8.04
C SER A 146 -10.85 -25.10 -6.61
N GLN A 147 -10.05 -25.50 -5.63
CA GLN A 147 -10.43 -25.46 -4.21
C GLN A 147 -10.58 -24.02 -3.71
N THR A 148 -9.65 -23.12 -4.06
CA THR A 148 -9.76 -21.69 -3.72
C THR A 148 -10.99 -21.06 -4.37
N VAL A 149 -11.25 -21.37 -5.64
CA VAL A 149 -12.45 -20.87 -6.35
C VAL A 149 -13.74 -21.35 -5.68
N ALA A 150 -13.76 -22.55 -5.11
CA ALA A 150 -14.90 -23.10 -4.38
C ALA A 150 -15.00 -22.61 -2.92
N SER A 151 -13.95 -22.03 -2.36
CA SER A 151 -13.91 -21.55 -0.98
C SER A 151 -14.63 -20.21 -0.81
N PRO A 152 -14.95 -19.82 0.43
CA PRO A 152 -15.46 -18.47 0.72
C PRO A 152 -14.50 -17.35 0.30
N ALA A 153 -13.19 -17.57 0.37
CA ALA A 153 -12.16 -16.62 -0.04
C ALA A 153 -11.90 -16.73 -1.54
N LYS A 154 -12.79 -16.15 -2.35
CA LYS A 154 -12.69 -16.22 -3.82
C LYS A 154 -11.79 -15.17 -4.45
N PHE A 155 -11.50 -14.12 -3.72
CA PHE A 155 -10.81 -12.94 -4.21
C PHE A 155 -9.59 -12.66 -3.34
N MET A 156 -8.47 -12.37 -3.98
CA MET A 156 -7.30 -11.77 -3.35
C MET A 156 -7.04 -10.43 -4.01
N HIS A 157 -6.49 -9.50 -3.27
CA HIS A 157 -6.05 -8.24 -3.86
C HIS A 157 -5.08 -8.50 -5.00
N GLY A 158 -5.37 -7.87 -6.13
CA GLY A 158 -4.57 -8.01 -7.32
C GLY A 158 -3.31 -7.16 -7.33
N SER A 159 -2.65 -7.17 -8.46
CA SER A 159 -1.57 -6.26 -8.80
C SER A 159 -2.13 -4.91 -9.27
N CYS A 160 -1.40 -3.84 -9.01
CA CYS A 160 -1.69 -2.47 -9.44
C CYS A 160 -0.58 -2.03 -10.38
N PRO A 161 -0.64 -2.44 -11.67
CA PRO A 161 0.46 -2.27 -12.61
C PRO A 161 0.49 -0.85 -13.20
N PHE A 162 0.81 0.14 -12.37
CA PHE A 162 0.99 1.54 -12.77
C PHE A 162 1.85 2.28 -11.76
N PHE A 163 2.38 3.44 -12.15
CA PHE A 163 3.26 4.24 -11.32
C PHE A 163 2.59 4.66 -10.01
N GLY A 164 3.22 4.29 -8.90
CA GLY A 164 2.69 4.44 -7.55
C GLY A 164 1.99 3.19 -7.00
N GLY A 165 1.54 2.30 -7.86
CA GLY A 165 0.90 1.04 -7.48
C GLY A 165 -0.28 1.24 -6.52
N ARG A 166 -0.47 0.30 -5.62
CA ARG A 166 -1.57 0.31 -4.63
C ARG A 166 -1.57 1.52 -3.69
N SER A 167 -0.48 2.30 -3.61
CA SER A 167 -0.45 3.50 -2.77
C SER A 167 -1.47 4.56 -3.17
N THR A 168 -2.00 4.48 -4.39
CA THR A 168 -2.98 5.43 -4.90
C THR A 168 -4.42 5.15 -4.46
N PHE A 169 -4.68 3.99 -3.80
CA PHE A 169 -6.03 3.63 -3.33
C PHE A 169 -6.03 2.71 -2.10
N TRP A 170 -5.05 2.80 -1.25
CA TRP A 170 -5.00 2.09 0.03
C TRP A 170 -5.81 2.81 1.12
N SER A 171 -6.01 2.14 2.26
CA SER A 171 -6.84 2.64 3.36
C SER A 171 -6.14 3.61 4.31
N ALA A 172 -4.87 3.91 4.12
CA ALA A 172 -4.06 4.84 4.93
C ALA A 172 -3.87 4.50 6.43
N TRP A 173 -4.28 3.33 6.90
CA TRP A 173 -4.04 2.86 8.27
C TRP A 173 -2.60 2.44 8.49
N CYS A 174 -1.97 2.96 9.56
CA CYS A 174 -0.54 2.80 9.82
C CYS A 174 -0.24 2.39 11.29
N PRO A 175 -0.85 1.33 11.84
CA PRO A 175 -0.59 0.91 13.20
C PRO A 175 0.82 0.36 13.37
N ARG A 176 1.39 0.58 14.56
CA ARG A 176 2.66 -0.04 14.97
C ARG A 176 2.38 -1.40 15.61
N PRO A 177 2.91 -2.51 15.07
CA PRO A 177 2.75 -3.83 15.69
C PRO A 177 3.66 -4.06 16.90
N LEU A 178 4.68 -3.22 17.09
CA LEU A 178 5.60 -3.26 18.21
C LEU A 178 5.66 -1.90 18.88
N ARG A 179 5.22 -1.83 20.16
CA ARG A 179 5.19 -0.59 20.93
C ARG A 179 5.30 -0.87 22.42
N GLY A 180 6.39 -0.49 23.04
CA GLY A 180 6.62 -0.78 24.45
C GLY A 180 6.61 -2.29 24.72
N GLU A 181 5.71 -2.75 25.60
CA GLU A 181 5.56 -4.18 25.91
C GLU A 181 4.66 -4.94 24.91
N ILE A 182 4.01 -4.23 23.99
CA ILE A 182 3.13 -4.83 22.99
C ILE A 182 3.96 -5.34 21.82
N ASP A 183 4.02 -6.65 21.64
CA ASP A 183 4.66 -7.34 20.52
C ASP A 183 3.62 -8.16 19.74
N LEU A 184 3.18 -7.61 18.61
CA LEU A 184 2.26 -8.27 17.68
C LEU A 184 3.00 -8.93 16.50
N MET A 185 4.33 -8.85 16.48
CA MET A 185 5.18 -9.43 15.43
C MET A 185 5.44 -10.91 15.73
N ARG A 186 4.36 -11.71 15.82
CA ARG A 186 4.45 -13.16 16.07
C ARG A 186 5.33 -13.83 15.02
N ASP A 187 6.17 -14.75 15.46
CA ASP A 187 7.08 -15.55 14.62
C ASP A 187 8.08 -14.75 13.75
N PHE A 188 8.19 -13.44 13.96
CA PHE A 188 9.22 -12.66 13.28
C PHE A 188 10.62 -13.01 13.80
N PRO A 189 11.65 -13.09 12.91
CA PRO A 189 13.02 -13.32 13.30
C PRO A 189 13.50 -12.30 14.32
N LYS A 190 14.43 -12.73 15.17
CA LYS A 190 15.00 -11.87 16.21
C LYS A 190 15.63 -10.60 15.62
N SER A 191 16.33 -10.72 14.49
CA SER A 191 16.95 -9.59 13.78
C SER A 191 15.92 -8.54 13.33
N MET A 192 14.73 -8.95 12.88
CA MET A 192 13.66 -8.04 12.51
C MET A 192 13.05 -7.35 13.75
N LYS A 193 12.80 -8.12 14.83
CA LYS A 193 12.29 -7.56 16.09
C LYS A 193 13.26 -6.57 16.73
N GLU A 194 14.55 -6.89 16.75
CA GLU A 194 15.59 -5.99 17.23
C GLU A 194 15.63 -4.69 16.42
N THR A 195 15.55 -4.77 15.09
CA THR A 195 15.46 -3.58 14.23
C THR A 195 14.21 -2.75 14.54
N ALA A 196 13.05 -3.40 14.66
CA ALA A 196 11.77 -2.73 14.92
C ALA A 196 11.62 -2.25 16.39
N SER A 197 12.44 -2.73 17.33
CA SER A 197 12.40 -2.27 18.71
C SER A 197 12.91 -0.83 18.89
N HIS A 198 13.65 -0.31 17.92
CA HIS A 198 14.15 1.05 17.95
C HIS A 198 13.08 2.05 17.58
N GLU A 199 12.76 3.01 18.45
CA GLU A 199 11.77 4.07 18.20
C GLU A 199 12.01 4.81 16.87
N ARG A 200 13.27 5.06 16.52
CA ARG A 200 13.65 5.68 15.25
C ARG A 200 13.20 4.89 14.01
N PHE A 201 13.04 3.57 14.10
CA PHE A 201 12.52 2.76 13.00
C PHE A 201 11.11 3.21 12.64
N TRP A 202 10.24 3.39 13.63
CA TRP A 202 8.86 3.83 13.44
C TRP A 202 8.75 5.29 13.04
N GLN A 203 9.44 6.18 13.75
CA GLN A 203 9.41 7.62 13.47
C GLN A 203 9.78 7.93 12.01
N ARG A 204 10.81 7.28 11.46
CA ARG A 204 11.20 7.49 10.07
C ARG A 204 10.14 7.07 9.06
N CYS A 205 9.38 6.02 9.35
CA CYS A 205 8.31 5.58 8.47
C CYS A 205 7.08 6.49 8.59
N GLU A 206 6.75 6.88 9.81
CA GLU A 206 5.65 7.81 10.09
C GLU A 206 5.91 9.17 9.46
N ASP A 207 7.13 9.69 9.57
CA ASP A 207 7.54 10.92 8.90
C ASP A 207 7.43 10.80 7.37
N LEU A 208 7.85 9.65 6.81
CA LEU A 208 7.77 9.41 5.36
C LEU A 208 6.33 9.38 4.87
N LEU A 209 5.44 8.72 5.61
CA LEU A 209 4.04 8.51 5.25
C LEU A 209 3.11 9.60 5.78
N HIS A 210 3.63 10.58 6.52
CA HIS A 210 2.86 11.65 7.18
C HIS A 210 1.78 11.10 8.13
N VAL A 211 2.13 10.08 8.93
CA VAL A 211 1.18 9.45 9.85
C VAL A 211 0.81 10.40 10.99
N THR A 212 -0.48 10.56 11.20
CA THR A 212 -1.07 11.42 12.24
C THR A 212 -2.19 10.66 12.95
N PRO A 213 -2.21 10.59 14.30
CA PRO A 213 -3.35 10.07 15.04
C PRO A 213 -4.63 10.84 14.71
N ALA A 214 -5.76 10.16 14.65
CA ALA A 214 -7.03 10.76 14.23
C ALA A 214 -7.42 11.98 15.07
N ASN A 215 -7.18 11.94 16.40
CA ASN A 215 -7.44 13.05 17.31
C ASN A 215 -6.49 14.26 17.14
N GLU A 216 -5.43 14.13 16.36
CA GLU A 216 -4.45 15.19 16.10
C GLU A 216 -4.53 15.73 14.66
N ILE A 217 -5.45 15.22 13.83
CA ILE A 217 -5.67 15.72 12.47
C ILE A 217 -6.27 17.12 12.55
N ALA A 218 -5.66 18.08 11.87
CA ALA A 218 -6.06 19.49 11.93
C ALA A 218 -7.31 19.84 11.10
N ASP A 219 -7.88 18.88 10.37
CA ASP A 219 -9.11 19.06 9.63
C ASP A 219 -10.30 19.19 10.61
N PRO A 220 -11.22 20.16 10.40
CA PRO A 220 -12.32 20.41 11.33
C PRO A 220 -13.29 19.23 11.51
N CYS A 221 -13.33 18.30 10.56
CA CYS A 221 -14.17 17.09 10.69
C CYS A 221 -13.58 16.05 11.63
N PHE A 222 -12.33 16.19 12.07
CA PHE A 222 -11.62 15.24 12.93
C PHE A 222 -11.31 15.81 14.33
N GLY A 223 -11.05 14.92 15.29
CA GLY A 223 -10.54 15.31 16.60
C GLY A 223 -11.54 16.05 17.51
N GLN A 224 -12.81 16.04 17.14
CA GLN A 224 -13.87 16.73 17.88
C GLN A 224 -14.48 15.85 19.00
N GLY A 225 -15.65 16.26 19.51
CA GLY A 225 -16.32 15.59 20.62
C GLY A 225 -16.60 14.10 20.37
N LEU A 226 -16.97 13.75 19.14
CA LEU A 226 -17.23 12.38 18.74
C LEU A 226 -15.99 11.47 18.92
N GLN A 227 -14.82 11.92 18.41
CA GLN A 227 -13.55 11.16 18.55
C GLN A 227 -13.24 10.88 20.02
N HIS A 228 -13.35 11.91 20.86
CA HIS A 228 -13.01 11.78 22.29
C HIS A 228 -13.92 10.77 23.00
N VAL A 229 -15.23 10.82 22.76
CA VAL A 229 -16.18 9.92 23.42
C VAL A 229 -16.00 8.48 22.96
N ILE A 230 -15.91 8.25 21.65
CA ILE A 230 -15.73 6.91 21.08
C ILE A 230 -14.43 6.28 21.62
N GLN A 231 -13.31 7.00 21.52
CA GLN A 231 -12.02 6.48 21.98
C GLN A 231 -11.99 6.24 23.48
N LYS A 232 -12.58 7.16 24.28
CA LYS A 232 -12.68 6.97 25.74
C LYS A 232 -13.45 5.70 26.10
N ARG A 233 -14.60 5.45 25.46
CA ARG A 233 -15.42 4.26 25.74
C ARG A 233 -14.70 2.97 25.36
N LEU A 234 -13.95 2.98 24.27
CA LEU A 234 -13.10 1.85 23.88
C LEU A 234 -11.97 1.62 24.89
N ASN A 235 -11.26 2.67 25.32
CA ASN A 235 -10.23 2.58 26.35
C ASN A 235 -10.78 1.99 27.65
N ASP A 236 -11.86 2.59 28.19
CA ASP A 236 -12.51 2.13 29.41
C ASP A 236 -12.95 0.65 29.31
N SER A 237 -13.34 0.21 28.10
CA SER A 237 -13.81 -1.16 27.91
C SER A 237 -12.68 -2.19 27.82
N VAL A 238 -11.57 -1.83 27.22
CA VAL A 238 -10.36 -2.69 27.18
C VAL A 238 -9.79 -2.84 28.59
N GLU A 239 -9.68 -1.73 29.36
CA GLU A 239 -9.23 -1.73 30.76
C GLU A 239 -10.16 -2.57 31.65
N GLN A 240 -11.47 -2.52 31.43
CA GLN A 240 -12.47 -3.26 32.19
C GLN A 240 -12.78 -4.66 31.64
N HIS A 241 -12.06 -5.12 30.62
CA HIS A 241 -12.27 -6.41 29.96
C HIS A 241 -13.71 -6.65 29.47
N LYS A 242 -14.40 -5.58 29.03
CA LYS A 242 -15.75 -5.67 28.44
C LYS A 242 -15.75 -6.24 27.02
N ILE A 243 -14.61 -6.22 26.37
CA ILE A 243 -14.32 -6.93 25.12
C ILE A 243 -13.22 -7.93 25.47
N PRO A 244 -13.56 -9.15 25.89
CA PRO A 244 -12.62 -10.06 26.56
C PRO A 244 -11.40 -10.45 25.71
N THR A 245 -11.53 -10.42 24.39
CA THR A 245 -10.47 -10.82 23.45
C THR A 245 -9.62 -9.65 22.96
N ALA A 246 -10.04 -8.40 23.23
CA ALA A 246 -9.30 -7.20 22.88
C ALA A 246 -8.28 -6.83 23.96
N TYR A 247 -7.12 -6.33 23.54
CA TYR A 247 -6.04 -5.93 24.46
C TYR A 247 -5.45 -4.55 24.14
N LEU A 248 -5.82 -3.94 23.02
CA LEU A 248 -5.31 -2.64 22.59
C LEU A 248 -6.39 -1.85 21.87
N THR A 249 -6.47 -0.58 22.19
CA THR A 249 -7.21 0.41 21.40
C THR A 249 -6.47 1.75 21.40
N ASN A 250 -6.60 2.51 20.33
CA ASN A 250 -6.03 3.85 20.22
C ASN A 250 -6.72 4.65 19.13
N ASP A 251 -6.55 5.98 19.19
CA ASP A 251 -6.88 6.83 18.03
C ASP A 251 -6.16 6.30 16.80
N ALA A 252 -6.88 6.19 15.68
CA ALA A 252 -6.35 5.57 14.49
C ALA A 252 -5.11 6.31 13.96
N PRO A 253 -3.96 5.63 13.79
CA PRO A 253 -2.79 6.23 13.17
C PRO A 253 -2.96 6.22 11.65
N LEU A 254 -3.13 7.39 11.05
CA LEU A 254 -3.56 7.56 9.66
C LEU A 254 -2.58 8.37 8.85
N ALA A 255 -2.29 7.93 7.63
CA ALA A 255 -1.49 8.66 6.65
C ALA A 255 -2.37 9.62 5.81
N VAL A 256 -3.15 10.46 6.45
CA VAL A 256 -4.21 11.27 5.82
C VAL A 256 -4.25 12.73 6.24
N GLY A 257 -3.49 13.14 7.25
CA GLY A 257 -3.69 14.45 7.83
C GLY A 257 -2.43 15.10 8.39
N ARG A 258 -2.63 16.28 8.95
CA ARG A 258 -1.60 17.11 9.59
C ARG A 258 -2.03 17.50 11.00
N LYS A 259 -1.09 17.48 11.93
CA LYS A 259 -1.29 17.89 13.33
C LYS A 259 -1.57 19.38 13.51
N THR A 260 -1.10 20.21 12.56
CA THR A 260 -1.20 21.66 12.69
C THR A 260 -1.83 22.25 11.44
N SER A 261 -2.92 23.00 11.63
CA SER A 261 -3.50 23.80 10.57
C SER A 261 -2.55 24.95 10.20
N VAL A 262 -2.16 24.98 8.94
CA VAL A 262 -1.37 26.08 8.37
C VAL A 262 -2.19 26.71 7.28
N PRO A 263 -2.37 28.03 7.27
CA PRO A 263 -3.12 28.70 6.21
C PRO A 263 -2.62 28.30 4.82
N ASN A 264 -3.54 28.07 3.91
CA ASN A 264 -3.27 27.64 2.53
C ASN A 264 -2.59 26.25 2.40
N ARG A 265 -2.68 25.39 3.41
CA ARG A 265 -2.30 23.98 3.32
C ARG A 265 -3.51 23.09 3.56
N ILE A 266 -3.57 21.98 2.81
CA ILE A 266 -4.58 20.96 2.99
C ILE A 266 -4.29 20.26 4.31
N ALA A 267 -5.28 20.18 5.19
CA ALA A 267 -5.17 19.52 6.49
C ALA A 267 -5.41 18.01 6.39
N PHE A 268 -6.27 17.59 5.47
CA PHE A 268 -6.56 16.20 5.16
C PHE A 268 -6.14 15.89 3.72
N ASP A 269 -5.23 14.94 3.54
CA ASP A 269 -4.64 14.57 2.25
C ASP A 269 -4.10 13.14 2.33
N LYS A 270 -4.79 12.18 1.75
CA LYS A 270 -4.35 10.78 1.77
C LYS A 270 -3.05 10.62 1.03
N PHE A 271 -2.09 10.01 1.72
CA PHE A 271 -0.75 9.79 1.20
C PHE A 271 -0.75 8.81 0.02
N SER A 272 0.04 9.14 -1.03
CA SER A 272 0.39 8.23 -2.11
C SER A 272 1.84 8.44 -2.56
N THR A 273 2.42 7.48 -3.26
CA THR A 273 3.84 7.52 -3.62
C THR A 273 4.20 8.33 -4.87
N PRO A 274 3.31 8.58 -5.86
CA PRO A 274 3.68 9.32 -7.07
C PRO A 274 4.29 10.69 -6.78
N GLY A 275 3.61 11.54 -6.04
CA GLY A 275 4.09 12.87 -5.70
C GLY A 275 5.46 12.87 -4.99
N PRO A 276 5.65 12.12 -3.90
CA PRO A 276 6.94 11.98 -3.22
C PRO A 276 8.07 11.46 -4.11
N LEU A 277 7.83 10.46 -4.97
CA LEU A 277 8.85 9.96 -5.89
C LEU A 277 9.27 11.01 -6.91
N LEU A 278 8.32 11.74 -7.50
CA LEU A 278 8.62 12.84 -8.42
C LEU A 278 9.34 14.01 -7.71
N LYS A 279 9.03 14.27 -6.44
CA LYS A 279 9.76 15.25 -5.63
C LYS A 279 11.23 14.81 -5.40
N ILE A 280 11.48 13.52 -5.18
CA ILE A 280 12.85 12.97 -5.09
C ILE A 280 13.55 13.12 -6.44
N TYR A 281 12.88 12.79 -7.54
CA TYR A 281 13.38 12.97 -8.90
C TYR A 281 13.85 14.43 -9.13
N GLU A 282 13.03 15.42 -8.82
CA GLU A 282 13.37 16.83 -8.98
C GLU A 282 14.55 17.25 -8.09
N ARG A 283 14.60 16.76 -6.85
CA ARG A 283 15.73 17.00 -5.95
C ARG A 283 17.03 16.46 -6.55
N GLN A 284 17.02 15.19 -6.99
CA GLN A 284 18.20 14.54 -7.55
C GLN A 284 18.66 15.18 -8.86
N ARG A 285 17.72 15.61 -9.70
CA ARG A 285 18.02 16.37 -10.92
C ARG A 285 18.76 17.67 -10.62
N ARG A 286 18.35 18.41 -9.58
CA ARG A 286 19.05 19.63 -9.15
C ARG A 286 20.45 19.33 -8.61
N LEU A 287 20.59 18.31 -7.76
CA LEU A 287 21.87 17.89 -7.22
C LEU A 287 22.83 17.43 -8.33
N ALA A 288 22.34 16.68 -9.30
CA ALA A 288 23.13 16.22 -10.44
C ALA A 288 23.66 17.39 -11.28
N LYS A 289 22.84 18.42 -11.52
CA LYS A 289 23.28 19.64 -12.23
C LYS A 289 24.41 20.37 -11.52
N ASN A 290 24.45 20.30 -10.20
CA ASN A 290 25.49 20.92 -9.38
C ASN A 290 26.71 20.00 -9.15
N GLY A 291 26.72 18.79 -9.68
CA GLY A 291 27.77 17.80 -9.42
C GLY A 291 27.73 17.20 -8.01
N GLU A 292 26.63 17.39 -7.28
CA GLU A 292 26.45 16.96 -5.89
C GLU A 292 25.70 15.62 -5.75
N GLY A 293 25.09 15.13 -6.83
CA GLY A 293 24.30 13.91 -6.85
C GLY A 293 24.28 13.23 -8.21
N SER A 294 23.50 12.15 -8.29
CA SER A 294 23.17 11.45 -9.53
C SER A 294 21.67 11.61 -9.83
N PRO A 295 21.24 11.67 -11.10
CA PRO A 295 19.83 11.70 -11.43
C PRO A 295 19.17 10.39 -10.97
N LEU A 296 17.93 10.48 -10.48
CA LEU A 296 17.06 9.33 -10.33
C LEU A 296 16.42 9.05 -11.69
N MET A 297 16.49 7.82 -12.18
CA MET A 297 15.84 7.43 -13.42
C MET A 297 14.60 6.58 -13.14
N ILE A 298 13.51 6.81 -13.86
CA ILE A 298 12.23 6.11 -13.70
C ILE A 298 11.76 5.66 -15.08
N ALA A 299 11.75 4.35 -15.31
CA ALA A 299 11.24 3.73 -16.53
C ALA A 299 9.88 3.09 -16.25
N VAL A 300 8.82 3.73 -16.73
CA VAL A 300 7.46 3.18 -16.76
C VAL A 300 7.28 2.30 -17.99
N ASP A 301 6.17 1.54 -18.05
CA ASP A 301 5.88 0.59 -19.13
C ASP A 301 7.04 -0.39 -19.39
N THR A 302 7.76 -0.75 -18.31
CA THR A 302 8.95 -1.59 -18.36
C THR A 302 8.83 -2.75 -17.39
N VAL A 303 8.52 -3.93 -17.90
CA VAL A 303 8.31 -5.15 -17.12
C VAL A 303 9.65 -5.82 -16.86
N ALA A 304 9.99 -6.04 -15.59
CA ALA A 304 11.06 -6.95 -15.23
C ALA A 304 10.53 -8.39 -15.28
N GLU A 305 11.13 -9.24 -16.10
CA GLU A 305 10.64 -10.59 -16.39
C GLU A 305 11.37 -11.65 -15.58
N ARG A 306 12.68 -11.62 -15.61
CA ARG A 306 13.57 -12.53 -14.88
C ARG A 306 14.99 -11.98 -14.87
N PHE A 307 15.82 -12.46 -13.97
CA PHE A 307 17.27 -12.24 -14.03
C PHE A 307 18.02 -13.57 -14.26
N SER A 308 19.21 -13.44 -14.83
CA SER A 308 20.12 -14.55 -15.04
C SER A 308 21.37 -14.40 -14.19
N ILE A 309 21.95 -15.53 -13.79
CA ILE A 309 23.20 -15.63 -13.04
C ILE A 309 24.20 -16.37 -13.89
N ASP A 310 25.40 -15.84 -14.05
CA ASP A 310 26.49 -16.56 -14.71
C ASP A 310 26.82 -17.83 -13.91
N PRO A 311 26.73 -19.03 -14.50
CA PRO A 311 27.09 -20.26 -13.81
C PRO A 311 28.52 -20.30 -13.27
N GLN A 312 29.41 -19.47 -13.77
CA GLN A 312 30.80 -19.35 -13.34
C GLN A 312 30.97 -18.36 -12.18
N ASP A 313 29.98 -17.53 -11.87
CA ASP A 313 30.05 -16.63 -10.72
C ASP A 313 29.83 -17.41 -9.42
N ARG A 314 30.95 -17.66 -8.69
CA ARG A 314 30.93 -18.35 -7.38
C ARG A 314 30.08 -17.68 -6.31
N PHE A 315 29.71 -16.43 -6.48
CA PHE A 315 28.91 -15.65 -5.55
C PHE A 315 27.42 -15.64 -5.93
N ASN A 316 27.04 -16.27 -7.04
CA ASN A 316 25.66 -16.33 -7.51
C ASN A 316 25.01 -14.94 -7.62
N ARG A 317 25.68 -14.00 -8.24
CA ARG A 317 25.16 -12.64 -8.47
C ARG A 317 24.52 -12.54 -9.86
N PRO A 318 23.39 -11.83 -10.00
CA PRO A 318 22.83 -11.55 -11.32
C PRO A 318 23.83 -10.80 -12.20
N ASN A 319 23.90 -11.21 -13.45
CA ASN A 319 24.68 -10.54 -14.47
C ASN A 319 23.79 -9.94 -15.59
N VAL A 320 22.52 -10.35 -15.67
CA VAL A 320 21.55 -9.82 -16.61
C VAL A 320 20.17 -9.74 -15.95
N LEU A 321 19.48 -8.62 -16.17
CA LEU A 321 18.04 -8.48 -15.91
C LEU A 321 17.31 -8.38 -17.25
N HIS A 322 16.46 -9.35 -17.54
CA HIS A 322 15.60 -9.35 -18.73
C HIS A 322 14.36 -8.51 -18.48
N THR A 323 14.07 -7.62 -19.40
CA THR A 323 12.89 -6.76 -19.37
C THR A 323 12.12 -6.80 -20.68
N SER A 324 10.86 -6.36 -20.67
CA SER A 324 10.04 -6.21 -21.89
C SER A 324 10.66 -5.26 -22.92
N ARG A 325 11.65 -4.44 -22.52
CA ARG A 325 12.33 -3.47 -23.38
C ARG A 325 13.81 -3.81 -23.66
N GLY A 326 14.22 -5.06 -23.40
CA GLY A 326 15.58 -5.53 -23.62
C GLY A 326 16.27 -5.98 -22.32
N ALA A 327 17.54 -6.40 -22.44
CA ALA A 327 18.30 -6.97 -21.34
C ALA A 327 19.30 -5.95 -20.78
N LEU A 328 19.23 -5.70 -19.47
CA LEU A 328 20.21 -4.90 -18.75
C LEU A 328 21.35 -5.81 -18.28
N CYS A 329 22.57 -5.52 -18.73
CA CYS A 329 23.75 -6.31 -18.41
C CYS A 329 24.57 -5.68 -17.28
N PHE A 330 25.09 -6.51 -16.35
CA PHE A 330 25.88 -6.09 -15.20
C PHE A 330 27.25 -6.78 -15.22
N PRO A 331 28.18 -6.37 -16.08
CA PRO A 331 29.43 -7.09 -16.29
C PRO A 331 30.37 -7.07 -15.06
N ASP A 332 30.23 -6.11 -14.18
CA ASP A 332 31.02 -5.99 -12.96
C ASP A 332 30.36 -6.63 -11.71
N PHE A 333 29.15 -7.16 -11.85
CA PHE A 333 28.37 -7.81 -10.80
C PHE A 333 28.12 -6.93 -9.55
N ARG A 334 28.13 -5.60 -9.67
CA ARG A 334 27.98 -4.68 -8.52
C ARG A 334 26.57 -4.18 -8.32
N THR A 335 25.76 -4.23 -9.35
CA THR A 335 24.37 -3.75 -9.33
C THR A 335 23.53 -4.60 -8.39
N ASN A 336 22.78 -3.95 -7.50
CA ASN A 336 21.78 -4.60 -6.68
C ASN A 336 20.41 -4.57 -7.36
N ILE A 337 19.65 -5.66 -7.27
CA ILE A 337 18.26 -5.73 -7.69
C ILE A 337 17.38 -5.72 -6.46
N ILE A 338 16.53 -4.70 -6.32
CA ILE A 338 15.63 -4.51 -5.18
C ILE A 338 14.20 -4.84 -5.62
N LEU A 339 13.65 -5.92 -5.09
CA LEU A 339 12.29 -6.34 -5.39
C LEU A 339 11.30 -5.57 -4.50
N ALA A 340 10.60 -4.61 -5.08
CA ALA A 340 9.63 -3.74 -4.42
C ALA A 340 8.25 -3.73 -5.13
N ALA A 341 7.97 -4.80 -5.90
CA ALA A 341 6.79 -4.91 -6.77
C ALA A 341 5.56 -5.55 -6.11
N GLY A 342 5.60 -5.79 -4.79
CA GLY A 342 4.57 -6.52 -4.06
C GLY A 342 4.89 -8.02 -3.92
N ALA A 343 4.05 -8.75 -3.17
CA ALA A 343 4.39 -10.10 -2.73
C ALA A 343 4.37 -11.13 -3.88
N PHE A 344 3.28 -11.20 -4.64
CA PHE A 344 3.16 -12.15 -5.75
C PHE A 344 4.12 -11.87 -6.91
N PRO A 345 4.28 -10.61 -7.39
CA PRO A 345 5.25 -10.33 -8.44
C PRO A 345 6.70 -10.64 -8.04
N ALA A 346 7.08 -10.37 -6.79
CA ALA A 346 8.41 -10.72 -6.29
C ALA A 346 8.64 -12.24 -6.27
N ALA A 347 7.65 -13.01 -5.79
CA ALA A 347 7.71 -14.47 -5.80
C ALA A 347 7.78 -15.03 -7.23
N THR A 348 6.97 -14.50 -8.15
CA THR A 348 6.96 -14.90 -9.56
C THR A 348 8.31 -14.66 -10.22
N LEU A 349 8.90 -13.48 -10.03
CA LEU A 349 10.20 -13.14 -10.58
C LEU A 349 11.32 -14.06 -10.05
N LEU A 350 11.31 -14.38 -8.76
CA LEU A 350 12.27 -15.30 -8.16
C LEU A 350 12.12 -16.72 -8.68
N LEU A 351 10.89 -17.22 -8.82
CA LEU A 351 10.61 -18.56 -9.39
C LEU A 351 11.14 -18.68 -10.83
N ASN A 352 10.94 -17.66 -11.65
CA ASN A 352 11.43 -17.63 -13.03
C ASN A 352 12.95 -17.43 -13.16
N SER A 353 13.61 -16.93 -12.12
CA SER A 353 15.03 -16.59 -12.15
C SER A 353 15.91 -17.66 -11.48
N ILE A 354 15.51 -18.10 -10.29
CA ILE A 354 16.31 -18.98 -9.43
C ILE A 354 15.46 -20.03 -8.70
N GLY A 355 14.28 -20.38 -9.22
CA GLY A 355 13.36 -21.31 -8.58
C GLY A 355 14.02 -22.62 -8.14
N ASP A 356 14.84 -23.23 -8.99
CA ASP A 356 15.56 -24.47 -8.69
C ASP A 356 16.54 -24.30 -7.51
N ARG A 357 17.15 -23.12 -7.35
CA ARG A 357 18.11 -22.84 -6.25
C ARG A 357 17.41 -22.60 -4.92
N LEU A 358 16.14 -22.19 -4.95
CA LEU A 358 15.33 -21.96 -3.76
C LEU A 358 14.77 -23.23 -3.15
N ASN A 359 14.94 -24.40 -3.81
CA ASN A 359 14.59 -25.72 -3.28
C ASN A 359 13.17 -25.79 -2.70
N GLY A 360 12.19 -25.23 -3.40
CA GLY A 360 10.78 -25.25 -2.98
C GLY A 360 10.42 -24.35 -1.81
N ARG A 361 11.28 -23.38 -1.43
CA ARG A 361 11.01 -22.46 -0.30
C ARG A 361 10.02 -21.34 -0.64
N VAL A 362 9.82 -21.03 -1.92
CA VAL A 362 8.88 -19.99 -2.34
C VAL A 362 7.45 -20.48 -2.18
N GLY A 363 6.61 -19.69 -1.54
CA GLY A 363 5.17 -19.94 -1.44
C GLY A 363 4.78 -21.10 -0.52
N THR A 364 5.67 -21.54 0.39
CA THR A 364 5.36 -22.54 1.44
C THR A 364 4.44 -21.99 2.52
N ARG A 365 4.32 -20.65 2.61
CA ARG A 365 3.35 -19.93 3.43
C ARG A 365 2.63 -18.92 2.57
N VAL A 366 1.35 -18.74 2.83
CA VAL A 366 0.53 -17.64 2.30
C VAL A 366 -0.27 -17.09 3.46
N ALA A 367 -0.11 -15.83 3.74
CA ALA A 367 -0.83 -15.15 4.79
C ALA A 367 -1.50 -13.89 4.26
N GLY A 368 -2.43 -13.38 5.03
CA GLY A 368 -3.24 -12.20 4.73
C GLY A 368 -4.37 -12.08 5.74
N HIS A 369 -5.35 -11.22 5.45
CA HIS A 369 -6.48 -10.99 6.34
C HIS A 369 -7.80 -11.32 5.66
N TYR A 370 -8.65 -12.04 6.37
CA TYR A 370 -10.09 -12.11 6.10
C TYR A 370 -10.74 -10.82 6.58
N ILE A 371 -11.82 -10.43 5.92
CA ILE A 371 -12.51 -9.18 6.19
C ILE A 371 -13.98 -9.45 6.45
N SER A 372 -14.53 -8.81 7.49
CA SER A 372 -15.95 -8.63 7.68
C SER A 372 -16.27 -7.14 7.86
N HIS A 373 -17.33 -6.67 7.19
CA HIS A 373 -17.84 -5.31 7.33
C HIS A 373 -19.12 -5.31 8.15
N ILE A 374 -19.12 -4.60 9.27
CA ILE A 374 -20.31 -4.45 10.12
C ILE A 374 -20.62 -2.96 10.23
N THR A 375 -21.74 -2.56 9.64
CA THR A 375 -22.23 -1.19 9.76
C THR A 375 -23.39 -1.16 10.75
N ALA A 376 -23.31 -0.25 11.72
CA ALA A 376 -24.33 -0.08 12.74
C ALA A 376 -24.63 1.39 12.97
N ARG A 377 -25.75 1.71 13.62
CA ARG A 377 -26.05 3.05 14.10
C ARG A 377 -26.71 3.02 15.47
N PHE A 378 -26.53 4.07 16.21
CA PHE A 378 -27.21 4.27 17.51
C PHE A 378 -27.62 5.73 17.67
N PRO A 379 -28.67 6.03 18.49
CA PRO A 379 -29.12 7.40 18.72
C PRO A 379 -28.01 8.29 19.28
N LYS A 380 -27.77 9.47 18.70
CA LYS A 380 -26.75 10.42 19.18
C LYS A 380 -26.93 10.83 20.65
N SER A 381 -28.16 10.78 21.16
CA SER A 381 -28.46 11.02 22.57
C SER A 381 -27.72 10.08 23.53
N PHE A 382 -27.25 8.93 23.06
CA PHE A 382 -26.46 7.99 23.85
C PHE A 382 -25.01 8.47 24.12
N LEU A 383 -24.54 9.45 23.36
CA LEU A 383 -23.25 10.07 23.66
C LEU A 383 -23.25 10.81 25.01
N GLY A 384 -24.41 11.25 25.46
CA GLY A 384 -24.59 12.00 26.70
C GLY A 384 -24.75 13.51 26.45
N ALA A 385 -25.49 14.19 27.31
CA ALA A 385 -25.80 15.61 27.16
C ALA A 385 -24.60 16.57 27.28
N SER A 386 -23.46 16.07 27.77
CA SER A 386 -22.21 16.85 27.89
C SER A 386 -21.33 16.79 26.63
N VAL A 387 -21.69 15.99 25.64
CA VAL A 387 -20.94 15.89 24.38
C VAL A 387 -21.48 16.96 23.44
N ASP A 388 -20.61 17.90 23.15
CA ASP A 388 -20.89 18.96 22.18
C ASP A 388 -20.48 18.44 20.79
N LEU A 389 -21.47 17.99 20.01
CA LEU A 389 -21.27 17.63 18.61
C LEU A 389 -21.25 18.91 17.78
N ALA A 390 -20.37 18.96 16.80
CA ALA A 390 -20.31 20.07 15.87
C ALA A 390 -21.62 20.24 15.08
N ASP A 391 -21.84 21.46 14.59
CA ASP A 391 -22.93 21.80 13.67
C ASP A 391 -22.61 21.45 12.20
N HIS A 392 -21.60 20.61 11.98
CA HIS A 392 -21.13 20.09 10.70
C HIS A 392 -20.72 18.63 10.81
N LEU A 393 -20.29 18.02 9.72
CA LEU A 393 -19.80 16.66 9.66
C LEU A 393 -18.69 16.41 10.68
N GLU A 394 -18.86 15.40 11.56
CA GLU A 394 -17.80 14.86 12.41
C GLU A 394 -17.47 13.42 12.04
N ILE A 395 -16.17 13.12 11.98
CA ILE A 395 -15.62 11.79 11.75
C ILE A 395 -14.66 11.43 12.88
N ALA A 396 -14.90 10.30 13.51
CA ALA A 396 -13.98 9.69 14.45
C ALA A 396 -13.39 8.42 13.84
N ALA A 397 -12.10 8.19 14.09
CA ALA A 397 -11.43 6.98 13.65
C ALA A 397 -10.64 6.36 14.80
N SER A 398 -10.93 5.10 15.11
CA SER A 398 -10.33 4.35 16.20
C SER A 398 -9.87 2.97 15.73
N TYR A 399 -8.87 2.44 16.40
CA TYR A 399 -8.29 1.13 16.16
C TYR A 399 -8.45 0.24 17.39
N LEU A 400 -8.96 -0.97 17.21
CA LEU A 400 -9.08 -1.98 18.26
C LEU A 400 -8.35 -3.24 17.78
N ALA A 401 -7.49 -3.83 18.62
CA ALA A 401 -6.80 -5.07 18.31
C ALA A 401 -7.02 -6.11 19.40
N GLY A 402 -7.11 -7.36 18.95
CA GLY A 402 -7.32 -8.50 19.83
C GLY A 402 -6.72 -9.78 19.24
N LYS A 403 -6.98 -10.89 19.91
CA LYS A 403 -6.58 -12.22 19.48
C LYS A 403 -7.59 -13.28 19.88
N ASP A 404 -7.67 -14.31 19.08
CA ASP A 404 -8.39 -15.54 19.45
C ASP A 404 -7.61 -16.25 20.55
N PRO A 405 -8.20 -16.46 21.74
CA PRO A 405 -7.53 -17.10 22.87
C PRO A 405 -7.22 -18.59 22.62
N ASN A 406 -7.91 -19.24 21.68
CA ASN A 406 -7.73 -20.66 21.39
C ASN A 406 -6.58 -20.92 20.42
N THR A 407 -6.44 -20.05 19.40
CA THR A 407 -5.48 -20.26 18.30
C THR A 407 -4.28 -19.30 18.40
N GLY A 408 -4.42 -18.19 19.09
CA GLY A 408 -3.44 -17.11 19.14
C GLY A 408 -3.41 -16.25 17.88
N LEU A 409 -4.24 -16.54 16.87
CA LEU A 409 -4.39 -15.70 15.69
C LEU A 409 -4.95 -14.34 16.08
N GLN A 410 -4.47 -13.30 15.43
CA GLN A 410 -4.78 -11.91 15.76
C GLN A 410 -5.91 -11.38 14.89
N TYR A 411 -6.61 -10.38 15.41
CA TYR A 411 -7.54 -9.57 14.64
C TYR A 411 -7.42 -8.09 15.01
N HIS A 412 -7.89 -7.23 14.11
CA HIS A 412 -8.14 -5.84 14.44
C HIS A 412 -9.44 -5.34 13.83
N VAL A 413 -9.95 -4.25 14.41
CA VAL A 413 -11.13 -3.55 13.92
C VAL A 413 -10.75 -2.11 13.58
N GLN A 414 -10.94 -1.73 12.35
CA GLN A 414 -10.88 -0.36 11.88
C GLN A 414 -12.28 0.25 12.07
N ILE A 415 -12.39 1.22 12.95
CA ILE A 415 -13.65 1.82 13.33
C ILE A 415 -13.70 3.24 12.80
N THR A 416 -14.72 3.55 12.02
CA THR A 416 -15.06 4.92 11.65
C THR A 416 -16.45 5.24 12.21
N ALA A 417 -16.57 6.32 12.99
CA ALA A 417 -17.85 6.82 13.47
C ALA A 417 -18.13 8.15 12.77
N ILE A 418 -19.37 8.33 12.30
CA ILE A 418 -19.78 9.46 11.50
C ILE A 418 -21.04 10.06 12.11
N HIS A 419 -21.04 11.37 12.31
CA HIS A 419 -22.25 12.15 12.61
C HIS A 419 -22.30 13.36 11.69
N SER A 420 -23.48 13.63 11.15
CA SER A 420 -23.74 14.85 10.38
C SER A 420 -25.16 15.36 10.71
N PRO A 421 -25.33 16.67 10.89
CA PRO A 421 -26.64 17.29 10.93
C PRO A 421 -27.34 17.30 9.56
N ASN A 422 -26.59 17.18 8.45
CA ASN A 422 -27.07 17.20 7.07
C ASN A 422 -26.54 15.99 6.27
N PRO A 423 -26.91 14.75 6.67
CA PRO A 423 -26.22 13.54 6.19
C PRO A 423 -26.36 13.30 4.68
N GLU A 424 -27.41 13.78 4.03
CA GLU A 424 -27.58 13.65 2.58
C GLU A 424 -26.63 14.58 1.81
N GLU A 425 -26.39 15.80 2.32
CA GLU A 425 -25.47 16.77 1.71
C GLU A 425 -24.00 16.37 1.97
N ASP A 426 -23.72 15.86 3.16
CA ASP A 426 -22.37 15.52 3.60
C ASP A 426 -21.90 14.11 3.16
N ALA A 427 -22.76 13.29 2.54
CA ALA A 427 -22.46 11.90 2.22
C ALA A 427 -21.20 11.73 1.34
N GLU A 428 -21.00 12.63 0.38
CA GLU A 428 -19.80 12.60 -0.46
C GLU A 428 -18.56 12.98 0.33
N ASP A 429 -18.62 14.02 1.14
CA ASP A 429 -17.49 14.46 1.96
C ASP A 429 -17.16 13.43 3.04
N ALA A 430 -18.15 12.81 3.67
CA ALA A 430 -17.96 11.71 4.59
C ALA A 430 -17.22 10.54 3.94
N ALA A 431 -17.57 10.18 2.73
CA ALA A 431 -16.89 9.11 1.99
C ALA A 431 -15.45 9.50 1.58
N ARG A 432 -15.20 10.77 1.25
CA ARG A 432 -13.86 11.27 0.90
C ARG A 432 -12.94 11.35 2.12
N LEU A 433 -13.47 11.79 3.26
CA LEU A 433 -12.73 11.96 4.51
C LEU A 433 -12.61 10.66 5.31
N CYS A 434 -13.46 9.65 5.04
CA CYS A 434 -13.32 8.35 5.69
C CYS A 434 -11.93 7.75 5.43
N PRO A 435 -11.22 7.23 6.45
CA PRO A 435 -9.90 6.66 6.27
C PRO A 435 -9.83 5.55 5.23
N ASP A 436 -10.84 4.69 5.19
CA ASP A 436 -10.94 3.61 4.21
C ASP A 436 -12.23 3.76 3.40
N TYR A 437 -12.09 4.09 2.12
CA TYR A 437 -13.25 4.19 1.23
C TYR A 437 -14.02 2.86 1.10
N ALA A 438 -13.31 1.74 1.11
CA ALA A 438 -13.95 0.42 1.01
C ALA A 438 -14.81 0.09 2.26
N ALA A 439 -14.55 0.76 3.36
CA ALA A 439 -15.29 0.66 4.63
C ALA A 439 -15.95 2.00 5.01
N ALA A 440 -16.25 2.87 4.04
CA ALA A 440 -17.01 4.09 4.26
C ALA A 440 -18.50 3.81 4.32
N ALA A 441 -19.24 4.62 5.08
CA ALA A 441 -20.71 4.60 5.00
C ALA A 441 -21.17 5.04 3.60
N THR A 442 -22.14 4.33 3.06
CA THR A 442 -22.78 4.72 1.80
C THR A 442 -23.78 5.87 2.03
N ALA A 443 -24.17 6.56 0.96
CA ALA A 443 -25.21 7.58 1.04
C ALA A 443 -26.53 7.01 1.62
N ASP A 444 -26.90 5.78 1.26
CA ASP A 444 -28.09 5.12 1.78
C ASP A 444 -27.99 4.80 3.27
N GLN A 445 -26.78 4.48 3.76
CA GLN A 445 -26.52 4.25 5.19
C GLN A 445 -26.55 5.55 5.99
N LEU A 446 -26.18 6.67 5.39
CA LEU A 446 -26.23 7.98 6.02
C LEU A 446 -27.61 8.65 5.92
N ALA A 447 -28.41 8.29 4.93
CA ALA A 447 -29.75 8.86 4.74
C ALA A 447 -30.60 8.78 6.02
N ASN A 448 -31.23 9.89 6.39
CA ASN A 448 -32.06 10.03 7.60
C ASN A 448 -31.31 9.70 8.91
N SER A 449 -30.00 9.96 8.99
CA SER A 449 -29.18 9.65 10.17
C SER A 449 -28.81 10.89 11.02
N GLN A 450 -29.45 12.05 10.83
CA GLN A 450 -29.15 13.29 11.56
C GLN A 450 -29.29 13.16 13.10
N ASP A 451 -30.05 12.18 13.58
CA ASP A 451 -30.19 11.87 15.00
C ASP A 451 -29.41 10.65 15.45
N TYR A 452 -28.53 10.14 14.61
CA TYR A 452 -27.75 8.95 14.86
C TYR A 452 -26.24 9.23 14.71
N VAL A 453 -25.45 8.35 15.34
CA VAL A 453 -24.05 8.11 14.97
C VAL A 453 -24.01 6.83 14.17
N VAL A 454 -23.45 6.89 12.98
CA VAL A 454 -23.22 5.73 12.10
C VAL A 454 -21.82 5.21 12.33
N LEU A 455 -21.70 3.93 12.65
CA LEU A 455 -20.45 3.21 12.82
C LEU A 455 -20.20 2.32 11.60
N VAL A 456 -19.02 2.41 11.04
CA VAL A 456 -18.53 1.46 10.04
C VAL A 456 -17.31 0.75 10.61
N CYS A 457 -17.42 -0.56 10.79
CA CYS A 457 -16.39 -1.41 11.36
C CYS A 457 -15.90 -2.39 10.29
N ALA A 458 -14.70 -2.16 9.76
CA ALA A 458 -13.99 -3.15 8.96
C ALA A 458 -13.10 -3.96 9.91
N THR A 459 -13.47 -5.22 10.10
CA THR A 459 -12.69 -6.13 10.96
C THR A 459 -11.88 -7.09 10.11
N LEU A 460 -10.61 -7.26 10.47
CA LEU A 460 -9.64 -8.06 9.74
C LEU A 460 -9.03 -9.11 10.67
N GLY A 461 -9.13 -10.37 10.26
CA GLY A 461 -8.58 -11.51 10.99
C GLY A 461 -7.47 -12.20 10.22
N GLU A 462 -6.52 -12.72 10.95
CA GLU A 462 -5.33 -13.39 10.42
C GLU A 462 -5.70 -14.72 9.73
N LEU A 463 -5.21 -14.92 8.51
CA LEU A 463 -5.16 -16.25 7.89
C LEU A 463 -4.05 -17.05 8.53
N ASP A 464 -4.33 -18.30 8.92
CA ASP A 464 -3.30 -19.19 9.45
C ASP A 464 -2.26 -19.54 8.37
N GLU A 465 -1.09 -18.92 8.46
CA GLU A 465 0.03 -19.08 7.54
C GLU A 465 0.65 -20.48 7.59
N LYS A 466 0.39 -21.23 8.65
CA LYS A 466 0.86 -22.62 8.83
C LYS A 466 -0.06 -23.65 8.21
N ASN A 467 -1.16 -23.21 7.58
CA ASN A 467 -2.04 -24.11 6.84
C ASN A 467 -1.32 -24.68 5.61
N PRO A 468 -0.98 -25.98 5.57
CA PRO A 468 -0.26 -26.59 4.45
C PRO A 468 -1.09 -26.64 3.16
N ASP A 469 -2.40 -26.43 3.27
CA ASP A 469 -3.30 -26.34 2.12
C ASP A 469 -3.30 -24.96 1.45
N SER A 470 -2.58 -23.98 2.01
CA SER A 470 -2.38 -22.68 1.40
C SER A 470 -0.95 -22.57 0.86
N TRP A 471 -0.82 -22.28 -0.45
CA TRP A 471 0.48 -22.26 -1.12
C TRP A 471 0.49 -21.41 -2.39
N VAL A 472 1.69 -21.02 -2.81
CA VAL A 472 1.99 -20.45 -4.14
C VAL A 472 2.98 -21.38 -4.85
N LYS A 473 2.69 -21.76 -6.08
CA LYS A 473 3.54 -22.63 -6.90
C LYS A 473 3.75 -22.06 -8.29
N HIS A 474 4.89 -22.37 -8.88
CA HIS A 474 5.16 -22.08 -10.29
C HIS A 474 4.16 -22.83 -11.18
N ASN A 475 3.66 -22.14 -12.20
CA ASN A 475 2.76 -22.70 -13.22
C ASN A 475 3.43 -22.65 -14.61
N PRO A 476 4.22 -23.66 -14.97
CA PRO A 476 4.96 -23.66 -16.23
C PRO A 476 4.05 -23.77 -17.47
N GLU A 477 2.77 -24.09 -17.29
CA GLU A 477 1.80 -24.14 -18.39
C GLU A 477 1.37 -22.74 -18.84
N ASN A 478 1.51 -21.73 -17.98
CA ASN A 478 1.27 -20.34 -18.33
C ASN A 478 2.54 -19.73 -18.97
N PRO A 479 2.50 -19.33 -20.26
CA PRO A 479 3.68 -18.80 -20.95
C PRO A 479 4.06 -17.38 -20.51
N ASP A 480 3.18 -16.65 -19.83
CA ASP A 480 3.47 -15.31 -19.32
C ASP A 480 4.30 -15.40 -18.02
N VAL A 481 5.61 -15.19 -18.17
CA VAL A 481 6.58 -15.23 -17.05
C VAL A 481 6.31 -14.22 -15.95
N THR A 482 5.40 -13.28 -16.13
CA THR A 482 5.04 -12.29 -15.10
C THR A 482 3.84 -12.71 -14.25
N THR A 483 3.12 -13.75 -14.67
CA THR A 483 1.88 -14.23 -14.04
C THR A 483 1.83 -15.75 -13.86
N ASN A 484 2.89 -16.48 -14.23
CA ASN A 484 2.97 -17.93 -14.26
C ASN A 484 3.11 -18.59 -12.86
N ILE A 485 2.25 -18.19 -11.96
CA ILE A 485 2.07 -18.85 -10.68
C ILE A 485 0.60 -19.28 -10.50
N ARG A 486 0.41 -20.34 -9.73
CA ARG A 486 -0.89 -20.82 -9.28
C ARG A 486 -0.96 -20.70 -7.76
N LEU A 487 -2.09 -20.23 -7.26
CA LEU A 487 -2.34 -20.01 -5.85
C LEU A 487 -3.42 -20.92 -5.31
N GLN A 488 -3.20 -21.44 -4.12
CA GLN A 488 -4.22 -22.03 -3.29
C GLN A 488 -4.24 -21.33 -1.94
N VAL A 489 -5.39 -20.84 -1.54
CA VAL A 489 -5.60 -20.15 -0.27
C VAL A 489 -6.91 -20.67 0.31
N LEU A 490 -6.81 -21.32 1.45
CA LEU A 490 -7.94 -21.98 2.10
C LEU A 490 -8.00 -21.59 3.58
N PRO A 491 -9.17 -21.27 4.12
CA PRO A 491 -9.36 -21.22 5.55
C PRO A 491 -9.21 -22.63 6.15
N ASN A 492 -8.80 -22.68 7.41
CA ASN A 492 -8.85 -23.88 8.23
C ASN A 492 -9.59 -23.58 9.54
N ALA A 493 -9.72 -24.56 10.41
CA ALA A 493 -10.44 -24.41 11.67
C ALA A 493 -9.90 -23.26 12.56
N ASN A 494 -8.59 -22.99 12.52
CA ASN A 494 -7.99 -21.87 13.26
C ASN A 494 -8.44 -20.53 12.68
N THR A 495 -8.43 -20.40 11.37
CA THR A 495 -8.92 -19.19 10.67
C THR A 495 -10.40 -18.96 10.94
N ASP A 496 -11.22 -20.02 10.89
CA ASP A 496 -12.66 -19.93 11.17
C ASP A 496 -12.94 -19.52 12.63
N SER A 497 -12.16 -20.04 13.59
CA SER A 497 -12.22 -19.63 15.00
C SER A 497 -11.91 -18.13 15.15
N CYS A 498 -10.81 -17.67 14.58
CA CYS A 498 -10.42 -16.26 14.62
C CYS A 498 -11.50 -15.36 13.99
N THR A 499 -12.10 -15.80 12.88
CA THR A 499 -13.16 -15.04 12.20
C THR A 499 -14.39 -14.87 13.10
N GLN A 500 -14.80 -15.90 13.80
CA GLN A 500 -15.94 -15.83 14.75
C GLN A 500 -15.61 -14.90 15.93
N VAL A 501 -14.40 -15.02 16.50
CA VAL A 501 -13.95 -14.19 17.62
C VAL A 501 -13.90 -12.71 17.24
N MET A 502 -13.35 -12.39 16.06
CA MET A 502 -13.25 -10.99 15.62
C MET A 502 -14.62 -10.35 15.33
N GLU A 503 -15.57 -11.12 14.78
CA GLU A 503 -16.93 -10.66 14.53
C GLU A 503 -17.66 -10.36 15.84
N GLU A 504 -17.58 -11.27 16.83
CA GLU A 504 -18.20 -11.04 18.15
C GLU A 504 -17.56 -9.84 18.87
N ALA A 505 -16.22 -9.75 18.90
CA ALA A 505 -15.53 -8.60 19.47
C ALA A 505 -15.94 -7.26 18.80
N THR A 506 -16.26 -7.28 17.51
CA THR A 506 -16.75 -6.10 16.81
C THR A 506 -18.17 -5.71 17.28
N TYR A 507 -19.05 -6.68 17.47
CA TYR A 507 -20.39 -6.42 18.04
C TYR A 507 -20.29 -5.91 19.49
N GLU A 508 -19.40 -6.47 20.30
CA GLU A 508 -19.14 -5.98 21.66
C GLU A 508 -18.60 -4.53 21.63
N ALA A 509 -17.68 -4.23 20.70
CA ALA A 509 -17.17 -2.88 20.53
C ALA A 509 -18.27 -1.88 20.12
N ILE A 510 -19.18 -2.26 19.22
CA ILE A 510 -20.34 -1.43 18.84
C ILE A 510 -21.22 -1.14 20.05
N GLN A 511 -21.53 -2.14 20.89
CA GLN A 511 -22.31 -1.95 22.11
C GLN A 511 -21.62 -1.01 23.10
N VAL A 512 -20.31 -1.17 23.28
CA VAL A 512 -19.51 -0.31 24.16
C VAL A 512 -19.50 1.12 23.64
N MET A 513 -19.27 1.32 22.35
CA MET A 513 -19.26 2.66 21.74
C MET A 513 -20.63 3.34 21.83
N ALA A 514 -21.70 2.61 21.66
CA ALA A 514 -23.06 3.13 21.85
C ALA A 514 -23.28 3.58 23.32
N GLY A 515 -22.83 2.79 24.31
CA GLY A 515 -22.87 3.16 25.72
C GLY A 515 -24.25 3.33 26.33
N GLY A 516 -25.30 2.86 25.64
CA GLY A 516 -26.68 2.98 26.04
C GLY A 516 -27.44 1.66 25.95
N ASP A 517 -28.73 1.73 25.69
CA ASP A 517 -29.59 0.58 25.53
C ASP A 517 -29.28 -0.16 24.22
N ALA A 518 -28.72 -1.36 24.32
CA ALA A 518 -28.36 -2.19 23.17
C ALA A 518 -29.56 -2.49 22.24
N SER A 519 -30.80 -2.46 22.77
CA SER A 519 -32.01 -2.67 21.95
C SER A 519 -32.30 -1.54 20.95
N LYS A 520 -31.62 -0.41 21.07
CA LYS A 520 -31.71 0.75 20.18
C LYS A 520 -30.59 0.80 19.14
N ILE A 521 -29.69 -0.16 19.16
CA ILE A 521 -28.67 -0.29 18.11
C ILE A 521 -29.32 -0.94 16.90
N GLU A 522 -29.09 -0.37 15.74
CA GLU A 522 -29.55 -0.91 14.45
C GLU A 522 -28.34 -1.27 13.60
N TYR A 523 -28.44 -2.38 12.89
CA TYR A 523 -27.42 -2.89 11.97
C TYR A 523 -27.92 -2.78 10.53
N TRP A 524 -27.03 -2.44 9.63
CA TRP A 524 -27.33 -2.39 8.21
C TRP A 524 -27.39 -3.79 7.61
N HIS A 525 -28.45 -4.04 6.84
CA HIS A 525 -28.60 -5.24 6.04
C HIS A 525 -28.58 -4.86 4.58
N ASP A 526 -27.68 -5.42 3.80
CA ASP A 526 -27.65 -5.23 2.35
C ASP A 526 -28.84 -5.91 1.67
N ALA A 527 -29.18 -5.45 0.47
CA ALA A 527 -30.19 -6.10 -0.36
C ALA A 527 -29.71 -7.51 -0.75
N VAL A 528 -30.55 -8.50 -0.55
CA VAL A 528 -30.26 -9.90 -0.90
C VAL A 528 -31.37 -10.46 -1.78
N PRO A 529 -31.08 -11.43 -2.68
CA PRO A 529 -32.09 -12.16 -3.40
C PRO A 529 -33.11 -12.81 -2.44
N GLY A 530 -34.42 -12.73 -2.75
CA GLY A 530 -35.46 -13.35 -1.94
C GLY A 530 -35.35 -14.88 -1.93
N GLU A 531 -35.61 -15.51 -0.78
CA GLU A 531 -35.55 -16.97 -0.63
C GLU A 531 -36.57 -17.70 -1.53
N ALA A 532 -37.73 -17.08 -1.76
CA ALA A 532 -38.82 -17.65 -2.57
C ALA A 532 -38.69 -17.36 -4.07
N ASP A 533 -38.06 -16.26 -4.42
CA ASP A 533 -37.85 -15.83 -5.80
C ASP A 533 -36.55 -14.99 -5.87
N ALA A 534 -35.52 -15.53 -6.48
CA ALA A 534 -34.24 -14.86 -6.65
C ALA A 534 -34.27 -13.59 -7.51
N ALA A 535 -35.37 -13.36 -8.23
CA ALA A 535 -35.63 -12.12 -8.97
C ALA A 535 -36.21 -11.00 -8.09
N GLN A 536 -36.68 -11.34 -6.87
CA GLN A 536 -37.13 -10.37 -5.88
C GLN A 536 -36.04 -10.16 -4.85
N PHE A 537 -35.66 -8.91 -4.65
CA PHE A 537 -34.67 -8.55 -3.61
C PHE A 537 -35.39 -8.11 -2.33
N VAL A 538 -34.97 -8.62 -1.19
CA VAL A 538 -35.24 -8.02 0.10
C VAL A 538 -34.49 -6.71 0.14
N SER A 539 -35.18 -5.58 0.36
CA SER A 539 -34.58 -4.26 0.36
C SER A 539 -33.51 -4.12 1.46
N ALA A 540 -32.44 -3.40 1.14
CA ALA A 540 -31.47 -2.95 2.13
C ALA A 540 -32.14 -2.07 3.20
N GLY A 541 -31.57 -2.02 4.39
CA GLY A 541 -32.05 -1.13 5.43
C GLY A 541 -31.58 -1.50 6.84
N TRP A 542 -31.92 -0.61 7.78
CA TRP A 542 -31.61 -0.73 9.19
C TRP A 542 -32.54 -1.71 9.92
N LYS A 543 -31.97 -2.60 10.73
CA LYS A 543 -32.72 -3.58 11.55
C LYS A 543 -32.05 -3.73 12.92
N SER A 544 -32.85 -4.06 13.95
CA SER A 544 -32.33 -4.34 15.29
C SER A 544 -31.58 -5.67 15.40
N ALA A 545 -31.89 -6.62 14.50
CA ALA A 545 -31.21 -7.90 14.45
C ALA A 545 -29.82 -7.78 13.78
N ARG A 546 -28.83 -8.52 14.30
CA ARG A 546 -27.52 -8.65 13.66
C ARG A 546 -27.67 -9.29 12.26
N PRO A 547 -26.94 -8.84 11.23
CA PRO A 547 -26.94 -9.49 9.93
C PRO A 547 -26.31 -10.88 9.99
N LEU A 548 -26.67 -11.73 9.04
CA LEU A 548 -26.06 -13.05 8.92
C LEU A 548 -24.56 -12.93 8.54
N PRO A 549 -23.70 -13.87 8.98
CA PRO A 549 -22.28 -13.88 8.61
C PRO A 549 -22.03 -13.76 7.10
N SER A 550 -22.87 -14.37 6.27
CA SER A 550 -22.76 -14.29 4.81
C SER A 550 -23.02 -12.88 4.24
N MET A 551 -23.63 -11.98 5.02
CA MET A 551 -23.92 -10.60 4.61
C MET A 551 -22.78 -9.64 4.99
N ILE A 552 -21.98 -9.99 5.99
CA ILE A 552 -20.90 -9.14 6.49
C ILE A 552 -19.53 -9.58 5.99
N ARG A 553 -19.34 -10.87 5.65
CA ARG A 553 -18.05 -11.40 5.22
C ARG A 553 -17.75 -11.05 3.78
N VAL A 554 -16.62 -10.37 3.57
CA VAL A 554 -16.11 -10.07 2.22
C VAL A 554 -15.47 -11.33 1.65
N PRO A 555 -15.84 -11.78 0.44
CA PRO A 555 -15.26 -12.99 -0.17
C PRO A 555 -13.86 -12.72 -0.72
N GLY A 556 -12.95 -12.24 0.10
CA GLY A 556 -11.62 -11.84 -0.34
C GLY A 556 -10.60 -11.78 0.78
N LEU A 557 -9.34 -11.80 0.38
CA LEU A 557 -8.18 -11.59 1.23
C LEU A 557 -7.46 -10.31 0.85
N VAL A 558 -6.98 -9.60 1.87
CA VAL A 558 -6.11 -8.43 1.70
C VAL A 558 -4.80 -8.64 2.44
N HIS A 559 -3.82 -7.79 2.17
CA HIS A 559 -2.53 -7.78 2.86
C HIS A 559 -1.74 -9.07 2.67
N GLU A 560 -1.66 -9.54 1.43
CA GLU A 560 -0.92 -10.75 1.06
C GLU A 560 0.55 -10.69 1.49
N THR A 561 0.99 -11.70 2.25
CA THR A 561 2.32 -11.79 2.85
C THR A 561 2.87 -13.21 2.83
N SER A 562 4.09 -13.37 3.31
CA SER A 562 4.73 -14.63 3.71
C SER A 562 5.29 -15.52 2.60
N MET A 563 5.04 -15.27 1.32
CA MET A 563 5.48 -16.16 0.23
C MET A 563 7.00 -16.30 0.12
N LEU A 564 7.74 -15.32 0.65
CA LEU A 564 9.20 -15.27 0.66
C LEU A 564 9.72 -14.97 2.07
N TYR A 565 9.06 -15.53 3.08
CA TYR A 565 9.33 -15.13 4.45
C TYR A 565 10.80 -15.32 4.88
N MET A 566 11.20 -14.45 5.82
CA MET A 566 12.55 -14.34 6.33
C MET A 566 12.75 -15.19 7.58
N SER A 567 13.95 -15.77 7.70
CA SER A 567 14.48 -16.35 8.94
C SER A 567 15.91 -15.85 9.18
N ASP A 568 16.36 -15.87 10.43
CA ASP A 568 17.75 -15.55 10.79
C ASP A 568 18.71 -16.62 10.33
N SER A 569 18.29 -17.89 10.28
CA SER A 569 19.06 -18.99 9.73
C SER A 569 18.17 -20.13 9.19
N LEU A 570 18.73 -20.91 8.25
CA LEU A 570 18.05 -22.12 7.76
C LEU A 570 18.07 -23.27 8.79
N ASP A 571 18.88 -23.19 9.82
CA ASP A 571 18.87 -24.14 10.93
C ASP A 571 17.64 -23.92 11.82
N GLU A 572 17.19 -22.66 11.94
CA GLU A 572 15.96 -22.30 12.67
C GLU A 572 14.70 -22.60 11.87
N ASP A 573 14.69 -22.23 10.58
CA ASP A 573 13.59 -22.52 9.67
C ASP A 573 14.12 -22.87 8.26
N PRO A 574 14.17 -24.19 7.93
CA PRO A 574 14.72 -24.65 6.65
C PRO A 574 13.85 -24.27 5.43
N HIS A 575 12.62 -23.82 5.65
CA HIS A 575 11.68 -23.42 4.60
C HIS A 575 11.67 -21.93 4.31
N ALA A 576 12.39 -21.11 5.08
CA ALA A 576 12.50 -19.68 4.82
C ALA A 576 13.19 -19.43 3.47
N ALA A 577 12.64 -18.49 2.71
CA ALA A 577 13.15 -18.14 1.38
C ALA A 577 14.23 -17.04 1.42
N VAL A 578 14.22 -16.19 2.44
CA VAL A 578 15.03 -14.97 2.54
C VAL A 578 15.80 -14.95 3.86
N ASP A 579 17.06 -14.51 3.82
CA ASP A 579 17.91 -14.36 4.99
C ASP A 579 17.74 -12.99 5.68
N SER A 580 18.35 -12.82 6.86
CA SER A 580 18.32 -11.58 7.66
C SER A 580 18.95 -10.35 6.99
N LEU A 581 19.61 -10.54 5.85
CA LEU A 581 20.12 -9.48 4.99
C LEU A 581 19.19 -9.20 3.79
N TYR A 582 17.96 -9.69 3.83
CA TYR A 582 16.93 -9.54 2.79
C TYR A 582 17.25 -10.27 1.48
N ARG A 583 18.20 -11.20 1.44
CA ARG A 583 18.60 -11.92 0.24
C ARG A 583 17.87 -13.24 0.10
N PRO A 584 17.37 -13.58 -1.09
CA PRO A 584 16.96 -14.95 -1.37
C PRO A 584 18.14 -15.91 -1.14
N HIS A 585 17.89 -17.04 -0.50
CA HIS A 585 18.94 -18.05 -0.31
C HIS A 585 19.50 -18.52 -1.66
N GLY A 586 20.82 -18.61 -1.73
CA GLY A 586 21.52 -19.00 -2.96
C GLY A 586 21.67 -17.91 -4.01
N CYS A 587 21.36 -16.64 -3.69
CA CYS A 587 21.55 -15.52 -4.59
C CYS A 587 22.06 -14.28 -3.84
N ASN A 588 23.10 -13.63 -4.37
CA ASN A 588 23.62 -12.37 -3.86
C ASN A 588 23.22 -11.20 -4.77
N ASN A 589 23.24 -9.99 -4.23
CA ASN A 589 22.84 -8.74 -4.91
C ASN A 589 21.39 -8.69 -5.40
N VAL A 590 20.53 -9.61 -4.92
CA VAL A 590 19.08 -9.51 -5.01
C VAL A 590 18.53 -9.35 -3.61
N PHE A 591 17.57 -8.43 -3.43
CA PHE A 591 17.00 -8.12 -2.11
C PHE A 591 15.50 -8.02 -2.22
N VAL A 592 14.80 -8.61 -1.28
CA VAL A 592 13.33 -8.65 -1.23
C VAL A 592 12.82 -7.65 -0.20
N THR A 593 11.79 -6.89 -0.54
CA THR A 593 11.09 -5.98 0.37
C THR A 593 9.58 -6.27 0.36
N GLY A 594 8.87 -5.60 1.25
CA GLY A 594 7.41 -5.70 1.32
C GLY A 594 6.91 -6.85 2.18
N GLY A 595 5.60 -7.10 2.13
CA GLY A 595 4.96 -8.14 2.94
C GLY A 595 5.43 -9.56 2.64
N ALA A 596 6.00 -9.80 1.46
CA ALA A 596 6.50 -11.12 1.08
C ALA A 596 7.49 -11.72 2.09
N ILE A 597 8.30 -10.88 2.75
CA ILE A 597 9.32 -11.32 3.72
C ILE A 597 8.76 -11.55 5.13
N PHE A 598 7.50 -11.21 5.41
CA PHE A 598 6.93 -11.38 6.74
C PHE A 598 6.62 -12.85 7.02
N PRO A 599 6.98 -13.39 8.19
CA PRO A 599 6.64 -14.78 8.53
C PRO A 599 5.14 -15.00 8.75
N THR A 600 4.43 -13.95 9.20
CA THR A 600 2.99 -13.92 9.42
C THR A 600 2.42 -12.58 8.94
N SER A 601 1.13 -12.52 8.67
CA SER A 601 0.47 -11.23 8.36
C SER A 601 0.28 -10.37 9.61
N GLY A 602 0.21 -10.98 10.80
CA GLY A 602 -0.31 -10.32 11.98
C GLY A 602 -1.75 -9.85 11.76
N SER A 603 -2.27 -9.00 12.64
CA SER A 603 -3.60 -8.38 12.45
C SER A 603 -3.53 -6.92 11.98
N TRP A 604 -2.36 -6.38 11.83
CA TRP A 604 -2.12 -4.95 11.57
C TRP A 604 -1.90 -4.68 10.08
N ASN A 605 -2.27 -3.47 9.62
CA ASN A 605 -2.01 -3.05 8.25
C ASN A 605 -0.50 -3.00 8.01
N PRO A 606 0.03 -3.70 7.01
CA PRO A 606 1.47 -3.98 6.91
C PRO A 606 2.29 -2.80 6.38
N THR A 607 1.67 -1.76 5.83
CA THR A 607 2.35 -0.73 5.04
C THR A 607 3.44 0.01 5.81
N LEU A 608 3.16 0.46 7.05
CA LEU A 608 4.15 1.15 7.88
C LEU A 608 5.39 0.27 8.11
N THR A 609 5.17 -0.98 8.51
CA THR A 609 6.22 -1.95 8.80
C THR A 609 7.02 -2.31 7.56
N MET A 610 6.37 -2.49 6.40
CA MET A 610 7.03 -2.72 5.12
C MET A 610 7.97 -1.56 4.75
N CYS A 611 7.53 -0.33 4.93
CA CYS A 611 8.35 0.86 4.69
C CYS A 611 9.57 0.90 5.61
N GLY A 612 9.39 0.55 6.89
CA GLY A 612 10.49 0.50 7.86
C GLY A 612 11.57 -0.49 7.46
N PHE A 613 11.20 -1.70 7.07
CA PHE A 613 12.19 -2.69 6.63
C PHE A 613 12.81 -2.34 5.28
N ALA A 614 12.11 -1.67 4.38
CA ALA A 614 12.71 -1.15 3.14
C ALA A 614 13.74 -0.04 3.43
N GLN A 615 13.51 0.82 4.43
CA GLN A 615 14.50 1.80 4.90
C GLN A 615 15.70 1.13 5.60
N ASP A 616 15.47 0.06 6.39
CA ASP A 616 16.54 -0.72 7.01
C ASP A 616 17.42 -1.41 5.96
N LEU A 617 16.83 -1.96 4.91
CA LEU A 617 17.59 -2.51 3.78
C LEU A 617 18.52 -1.47 3.16
N ALA A 618 18.02 -0.26 2.90
CA ALA A 618 18.84 0.84 2.37
C ALA A 618 19.99 1.19 3.33
N ASP A 619 19.75 1.15 4.64
CA ASP A 619 20.76 1.38 5.68
C ASP A 619 21.83 0.29 5.70
N LYS A 620 21.44 -0.99 5.59
CA LYS A 620 22.35 -2.14 5.53
C LYS A 620 23.22 -2.09 4.27
N LEU A 621 22.64 -1.79 3.11
CA LEU A 621 23.39 -1.68 1.85
C LEU A 621 24.36 -0.49 1.85
N TYR A 622 23.99 0.63 2.45
CA TYR A 622 24.91 1.75 2.63
C TYR A 622 26.11 1.34 3.49
N LYS A 623 25.89 0.70 4.64
CA LYS A 623 26.97 0.20 5.53
C LYS A 623 27.87 -0.79 4.80
N LYS A 624 27.31 -1.76 4.07
CA LYS A 624 28.07 -2.72 3.25
C LYS A 624 29.00 -2.00 2.27
N THR A 625 28.47 -1.04 1.51
CA THR A 625 29.25 -0.26 0.53
C THR A 625 30.40 0.53 1.19
N GLN A 626 30.17 1.12 2.38
CA GLN A 626 31.23 1.84 3.10
C GLN A 626 32.35 0.91 3.56
N LEU A 627 32.01 -0.26 4.12
CA LEU A 627 32.97 -1.27 4.54
C LEU A 627 33.82 -1.80 3.37
N GLU A 628 33.19 -2.08 2.24
CA GLU A 628 33.89 -2.54 1.03
C GLU A 628 34.86 -1.49 0.47
N ARG A 629 34.60 -0.21 0.70
CA ARG A 629 35.46 0.91 0.31
C ARG A 629 36.55 1.26 1.37
N GLY A 630 36.55 0.57 2.51
CA GLY A 630 37.45 0.88 3.65
C GLY A 630 37.16 2.25 4.28
N LEU A 631 35.98 2.80 4.11
CA LEU A 631 35.57 4.10 4.63
C LEU A 631 34.91 3.94 6.00
N PRO A 632 35.07 4.91 6.92
CA PRO A 632 34.36 4.89 8.18
C PRO A 632 32.84 4.98 7.94
N VAL A 633 32.08 4.16 8.67
CA VAL A 633 30.62 4.25 8.67
C VAL A 633 30.22 5.49 9.46
N LEU A 634 29.96 6.58 8.76
CA LEU A 634 29.44 7.80 9.39
C LEU A 634 27.99 7.54 9.83
N ILE A 635 27.76 7.51 11.13
CA ILE A 635 26.42 7.59 11.72
C ILE A 635 26.08 9.09 11.69
N PRO A 636 25.11 9.55 10.89
CA PRO A 636 24.73 10.96 10.91
C PRO A 636 24.27 11.34 12.33
N PRO A 637 24.64 12.53 12.82
CA PRO A 637 24.16 13.01 14.10
C PRO A 637 22.64 13.10 14.07
N LEU A 638 22.03 12.83 15.21
CA LEU A 638 20.58 13.02 15.40
C LEU A 638 20.24 14.46 15.05
N PRO A 639 19.19 14.73 14.26
CA PRO A 639 18.70 16.09 14.13
C PRO A 639 18.27 16.54 15.52
N HIS A 640 18.78 17.69 15.95
CA HIS A 640 18.32 18.33 17.17
C HIS A 640 16.84 18.64 17.01
N THR A 641 16.04 18.07 17.90
CA THR A 641 14.64 18.45 18.09
C THR A 641 14.58 19.92 18.49
N SER A 642 14.10 20.76 17.59
CA SER A 642 13.68 22.13 17.88
C SER A 642 12.19 22.25 17.59
#